data_08e365deace4cfea29921e2bb8f50a03
#
_entry.id   08e365deace4cfea29921e2bb8f50a03
#
_cell.length_a   1.000
_cell.length_b   1.000
_cell.length_c   1.000
_cell.angle_alpha   90.00
_cell.angle_beta   90.00
_cell.angle_gamma   90.00
#
_symmetry.space_group_name_H-M   'P 1'
#
loop_
_entity.id
_entity.type
_entity.pdbx_description
1 polymer ?
#
loop_
_entity_poly.entity_id
_entity_poly.type
_entity_poly.pdbx_seq_one_letter_code
_entity_poly.pdbx_strand_id
1 'polypeptide(L)'
;MPLELQSDIRYLKGVGESRAQLYHKLGVDTVEDLLYHIPRRYVDLTHPTPLAEAIPGQKCAVRALLAAKGREQRIRRGLSVFRLTAVDGPVTLHITFFNAKYTVDSLREGEEYLFYGTLTGGFYARQMDSPQVFRPEEAGTLLPVYPLTQGLSNKMVSRQVTEALHRVEQLPDPLAGSGLPRQYGLMSYSEALHAVHFPRDWAAIETGRSRMVFDELLCLTICFARMRQGRALRHIAPMQPHPLTAYYQALPYQLTGAQQRAIAEAIGDMCSGTPMNRLVQGDVGSGKTAVAAACCYFAFLNGAQSALMAPTEILAQQHYHNLAPLLERLGMRVALLTGSLSVKKKESLKAALAAGELDLCIGTHAILTADTEFSRLGLVITDEQHRFGVQQRAALRQKGQDTHVLVMSATPIPRTLAMIVYGDLELSIIDELPAGRQPVRTYLINSEIRERAFGYIRRHLDAGYQAYLICPAVQSEEEEAAAAHLKSAVEYAEELAHGAFGQYRVGLLHGKMRPAQKEKVMAEFAAGEIQLLVATTVVEVGVDVPNAVIMMIENAERFGLSQLHQLRGRVGRGQVQSHCILLSDTDNPETRERLRVLCSTNDGFKIAEEDLKQRGPGDFFGERQHGLPELKVADLAADSRLLQKTQQAAGELLARDPQLDTLPALSRRVDRLMAKMSL
;
A
#
# COMPACT_ATOMS: atom_id res chain seq x y z
N MET A 1 14.57 -41.74 -0.73
CA MET A 1 13.84 -41.05 0.34
C MET A 1 12.60 -40.40 -0.27
N PRO A 2 11.43 -40.53 0.34
CA PRO A 2 10.30 -39.74 -0.08
C PRO A 2 10.64 -38.24 0.04
N LEU A 3 10.19 -37.44 -0.91
CA LEU A 3 10.46 -36.00 -0.95
C LEU A 3 9.48 -35.32 0.01
N GLU A 4 10.00 -34.56 0.95
CA GLU A 4 9.18 -33.77 1.86
C GLU A 4 8.95 -32.37 1.28
N LEU A 5 7.87 -31.70 1.67
CA LEU A 5 7.58 -30.32 1.26
C LEU A 5 8.73 -29.33 1.56
N GLN A 6 9.49 -29.60 2.64
CA GLN A 6 10.61 -28.77 3.09
C GLN A 6 11.95 -29.17 2.48
N SER A 7 11.98 -30.20 1.62
CA SER A 7 13.20 -30.58 0.92
C SER A 7 13.66 -29.45 -0.01
N ASP A 8 14.96 -29.21 -0.03
CA ASP A 8 15.57 -28.26 -0.96
C ASP A 8 15.21 -28.62 -2.40
N ILE A 9 14.92 -27.63 -3.21
CA ILE A 9 14.46 -27.78 -4.60
C ILE A 9 15.44 -28.58 -5.47
N ARG A 10 16.74 -28.60 -5.16
CA ARG A 10 17.76 -29.36 -5.86
C ARG A 10 17.54 -30.87 -5.85
N TYR A 11 16.81 -31.40 -4.86
CA TYR A 11 16.52 -32.84 -4.77
C TYR A 11 15.35 -33.27 -5.64
N LEU A 12 14.62 -32.30 -6.22
CA LEU A 12 13.56 -32.60 -7.16
C LEU A 12 14.15 -33.11 -8.48
N LYS A 13 13.61 -34.20 -9.01
CA LYS A 13 14.08 -34.81 -10.25
C LYS A 13 14.07 -33.79 -11.40
N GLY A 14 15.23 -33.59 -11.99
CA GLY A 14 15.42 -32.67 -13.10
C GLY A 14 15.79 -31.23 -12.67
N VAL A 15 16.01 -30.98 -11.34
CA VAL A 15 16.51 -29.73 -10.81
C VAL A 15 17.94 -29.92 -10.35
N GLY A 16 18.97 -30.02 -10.97
CA GLY A 16 20.37 -30.07 -10.47
C GLY A 16 20.82 -28.71 -9.93
N GLU A 17 21.99 -28.64 -9.37
CA GLU A 17 22.59 -27.46 -8.71
C GLU A 17 22.44 -26.16 -9.51
N SER A 18 22.76 -26.20 -10.82
CA SER A 18 22.67 -25.01 -11.68
C SER A 18 21.26 -24.51 -11.90
N ARG A 19 20.26 -25.40 -11.91
CA ARG A 19 18.86 -25.00 -12.00
C ARG A 19 18.29 -24.53 -10.65
N ALA A 20 18.74 -25.14 -9.55
CA ALA A 20 18.37 -24.69 -8.22
C ALA A 20 18.75 -23.22 -8.02
N GLN A 21 19.92 -22.78 -8.48
CA GLN A 21 20.31 -21.36 -8.44
C GLN A 21 19.35 -20.45 -9.22
N LEU A 22 18.75 -20.94 -10.31
CA LEU A 22 17.74 -20.17 -11.05
C LEU A 22 16.41 -20.07 -10.28
N TYR A 23 16.03 -21.15 -9.60
CA TYR A 23 14.85 -21.16 -8.72
C TYR A 23 15.06 -20.26 -7.50
N HIS A 24 16.23 -20.25 -6.88
CA HIS A 24 16.57 -19.36 -5.77
C HIS A 24 16.42 -17.87 -6.15
N LYS A 25 16.77 -17.50 -7.40
CA LYS A 25 16.52 -16.13 -7.92
C LYS A 25 15.04 -15.77 -8.01
N LEU A 26 14.15 -16.74 -8.04
CA LEU A 26 12.69 -16.57 -8.01
C LEU A 26 12.12 -16.68 -6.58
N GLY A 27 12.98 -16.82 -5.56
CA GLY A 27 12.53 -17.04 -4.18
C GLY A 27 11.97 -18.44 -3.93
N VAL A 28 12.32 -19.42 -4.78
CA VAL A 28 11.88 -20.82 -4.68
C VAL A 28 13.05 -21.65 -4.16
N ASP A 29 13.08 -21.92 -2.86
CA ASP A 29 14.15 -22.65 -2.17
C ASP A 29 13.77 -24.10 -1.89
N THR A 30 12.50 -24.35 -1.64
CA THR A 30 11.95 -25.66 -1.26
C THR A 30 10.91 -26.17 -2.26
N VAL A 31 10.56 -27.43 -2.14
CA VAL A 31 9.46 -28.04 -2.92
C VAL A 31 8.12 -27.34 -2.59
N GLU A 32 7.89 -26.96 -1.34
CA GLU A 32 6.71 -26.16 -0.97
C GLU A 32 6.70 -24.81 -1.68
N ASP A 33 7.84 -24.11 -1.74
CA ASP A 33 7.92 -22.83 -2.47
C ASP A 33 7.58 -23.00 -3.94
N LEU A 34 8.01 -24.11 -4.58
CA LEU A 34 7.62 -24.41 -5.97
C LEU A 34 6.12 -24.62 -6.12
N LEU A 35 5.46 -25.33 -5.18
CA LEU A 35 4.01 -25.52 -5.20
C LEU A 35 3.23 -24.23 -4.91
N TYR A 36 3.86 -23.24 -4.28
CA TYR A 36 3.33 -21.90 -4.10
C TYR A 36 3.79 -20.90 -5.18
N HIS A 37 4.59 -21.33 -6.14
CA HIS A 37 4.94 -20.55 -7.31
C HIS A 37 3.80 -20.57 -8.32
N ILE A 38 2.75 -19.80 -8.04
CA ILE A 38 1.46 -19.82 -8.73
C ILE A 38 1.57 -19.24 -10.15
N PRO A 39 0.87 -19.80 -11.15
CA PRO A 39 0.77 -19.18 -12.45
C PRO A 39 0.19 -17.76 -12.39
N ARG A 40 0.84 -16.81 -13.05
CA ARG A 40 0.35 -15.42 -13.13
C ARG A 40 -0.83 -15.23 -14.08
N ARG A 41 -1.03 -16.18 -15.01
CA ARG A 41 -2.13 -16.21 -15.99
C ARG A 41 -2.23 -17.60 -16.60
N TYR A 42 -3.30 -17.82 -17.37
CA TYR A 42 -3.51 -19.05 -18.12
C TYR A 42 -3.70 -18.74 -19.61
N VAL A 43 -3.24 -19.67 -20.47
CA VAL A 43 -3.54 -19.68 -21.89
C VAL A 43 -4.77 -20.55 -22.06
N ASP A 44 -5.84 -19.95 -22.57
CA ASP A 44 -7.11 -20.64 -22.78
C ASP A 44 -7.12 -21.31 -24.17
N LEU A 45 -7.05 -22.62 -24.17
CA LEU A 45 -7.20 -23.47 -25.36
C LEU A 45 -8.46 -24.34 -25.26
N THR A 46 -9.38 -24.03 -24.30
CA THR A 46 -10.57 -24.86 -24.06
C THR A 46 -11.50 -24.87 -25.26
N HIS A 47 -11.66 -23.72 -25.91
CA HIS A 47 -12.56 -23.55 -27.08
C HIS A 47 -11.83 -22.75 -28.16
N PRO A 48 -11.05 -23.41 -29.04
CA PRO A 48 -10.45 -22.74 -30.17
C PRO A 48 -11.53 -22.11 -31.03
N THR A 49 -11.42 -20.82 -31.28
CA THR A 49 -12.41 -20.07 -32.05
C THR A 49 -12.17 -20.31 -33.55
N PRO A 50 -13.19 -20.63 -34.36
CA PRO A 50 -13.07 -20.67 -35.82
C PRO A 50 -12.53 -19.31 -36.32
N LEU A 51 -11.59 -19.33 -37.26
CA LEU A 51 -10.92 -18.11 -37.75
C LEU A 51 -11.93 -17.12 -38.38
N ALA A 52 -13.02 -17.62 -38.94
CA ALA A 52 -14.11 -16.80 -39.47
C ALA A 52 -14.89 -16.01 -38.39
N GLU A 53 -15.01 -16.57 -37.18
CA GLU A 53 -15.78 -15.99 -36.08
C GLU A 53 -14.93 -15.15 -35.15
N ALA A 54 -13.60 -15.26 -35.24
CA ALA A 54 -12.67 -14.59 -34.35
C ALA A 54 -12.70 -13.07 -34.56
N ILE A 55 -12.78 -12.32 -33.48
CA ILE A 55 -12.93 -10.86 -33.47
C ILE A 55 -11.54 -10.17 -33.50
N PRO A 56 -11.28 -9.26 -34.48
CA PRO A 56 -10.04 -8.48 -34.49
C PRO A 56 -9.87 -7.65 -33.23
N GLY A 57 -8.61 -7.55 -32.74
CA GLY A 57 -8.25 -6.86 -31.49
C GLY A 57 -8.36 -7.75 -30.25
N GLN A 58 -9.01 -8.91 -30.34
CA GLN A 58 -9.09 -9.86 -29.23
C GLN A 58 -8.00 -10.92 -29.29
N LYS A 59 -7.62 -11.42 -28.13
CA LYS A 59 -6.69 -12.51 -27.97
C LYS A 59 -7.46 -13.83 -27.92
N CYS A 60 -7.16 -14.73 -28.88
CA CYS A 60 -7.87 -15.99 -28.99
C CYS A 60 -6.93 -17.13 -29.43
N ALA A 61 -7.38 -18.37 -29.21
CA ALA A 61 -6.80 -19.56 -29.81
C ALA A 61 -7.55 -19.89 -31.10
N VAL A 62 -6.86 -20.03 -32.22
CA VAL A 62 -7.42 -20.49 -33.48
C VAL A 62 -6.75 -21.77 -33.92
N ARG A 63 -7.53 -22.71 -34.46
CA ARG A 63 -7.04 -23.95 -35.05
C ARG A 63 -6.93 -23.76 -36.58
N ALA A 64 -5.73 -23.96 -37.11
CA ALA A 64 -5.51 -23.77 -38.53
C ALA A 64 -4.44 -24.73 -39.08
N LEU A 65 -4.59 -25.12 -40.34
CA LEU A 65 -3.64 -25.93 -41.11
C LEU A 65 -2.49 -25.03 -41.60
N LEU A 66 -1.25 -25.35 -41.32
CA LEU A 66 -0.10 -24.64 -41.83
C LEU A 66 0.07 -24.95 -43.33
N ALA A 67 -0.31 -24.00 -44.18
CA ALA A 67 -0.30 -24.18 -45.63
C ALA A 67 1.09 -23.89 -46.25
N ALA A 68 1.82 -22.88 -45.73
CA ALA A 68 3.10 -22.49 -46.29
C ALA A 68 4.02 -21.82 -45.27
N LYS A 69 5.31 -22.03 -45.42
CA LYS A 69 6.38 -21.37 -44.65
C LYS A 69 7.23 -20.52 -45.61
N GLY A 70 7.23 -19.21 -45.34
CA GLY A 70 8.11 -18.29 -46.04
C GLY A 70 9.56 -18.44 -45.61
N ARG A 71 10.47 -18.09 -46.52
CA ARG A 71 11.92 -18.06 -46.19
C ARG A 71 12.26 -16.97 -45.16
N GLU A 72 13.36 -17.18 -44.42
CA GLU A 72 13.89 -16.17 -43.48
C GLU A 72 14.22 -14.86 -44.23
N GLN A 73 13.66 -13.75 -43.79
CA GLN A 73 13.98 -12.42 -44.29
C GLN A 73 14.74 -11.66 -43.21
N ARG A 74 16.04 -11.34 -43.48
CA ARG A 74 16.84 -10.51 -42.58
C ARG A 74 16.60 -9.05 -42.92
N ILE A 75 15.90 -8.31 -42.03
CA ILE A 75 15.57 -6.89 -42.25
C ILE A 75 16.75 -5.99 -41.83
N ARG A 76 17.42 -6.32 -40.71
CA ARG A 76 18.63 -5.63 -40.22
C ARG A 76 19.41 -6.57 -39.29
N ARG A 77 20.63 -6.13 -38.87
CA ARG A 77 21.44 -6.90 -37.91
C ARG A 77 20.65 -7.14 -36.64
N GLY A 78 20.44 -8.41 -36.28
CA GLY A 78 19.68 -8.82 -35.10
C GLY A 78 18.14 -8.93 -35.29
N LEU A 79 17.59 -8.70 -36.50
CA LEU A 79 16.17 -8.84 -36.77
C LEU A 79 15.93 -9.70 -38.03
N SER A 80 15.46 -10.94 -37.77
CA SER A 80 14.95 -11.88 -38.79
C SER A 80 13.43 -11.98 -38.70
N VAL A 81 12.75 -12.01 -39.83
CA VAL A 81 11.30 -12.13 -39.94
C VAL A 81 10.96 -13.39 -40.74
N PHE A 82 10.02 -14.16 -40.21
CA PHE A 82 9.45 -15.35 -40.87
C PHE A 82 7.96 -15.11 -41.07
N ARG A 83 7.48 -15.32 -42.30
CA ARG A 83 6.06 -15.21 -42.65
C ARG A 83 5.52 -16.60 -42.97
N LEU A 84 4.46 -16.97 -42.26
CA LEU A 84 3.76 -18.24 -42.46
C LEU A 84 2.34 -17.95 -42.86
N THR A 85 1.77 -18.89 -43.59
CA THR A 85 0.35 -18.85 -44.00
C THR A 85 -0.32 -20.11 -43.48
N ALA A 86 -1.34 -19.93 -42.66
CA ALA A 86 -2.21 -21.01 -42.21
C ALA A 86 -3.63 -20.79 -42.70
N VAL A 87 -4.44 -21.85 -42.82
CA VAL A 87 -5.79 -21.78 -43.34
C VAL A 87 -6.78 -22.52 -42.44
N ASP A 88 -7.96 -21.94 -42.30
CA ASP A 88 -9.12 -22.55 -41.65
C ASP A 88 -10.33 -22.39 -42.58
N GLY A 89 -10.63 -23.46 -43.35
CA GLY A 89 -11.59 -23.41 -44.42
C GLY A 89 -11.23 -22.34 -45.49
N PRO A 90 -12.13 -21.37 -45.73
CA PRO A 90 -11.90 -20.32 -46.73
C PRO A 90 -11.09 -19.13 -46.23
N VAL A 91 -10.80 -19.06 -44.92
CA VAL A 91 -10.13 -17.91 -44.28
C VAL A 91 -8.64 -18.19 -44.10
N THR A 92 -7.85 -17.19 -44.45
CA THR A 92 -6.39 -17.25 -44.36
C THR A 92 -5.90 -16.49 -43.14
N LEU A 93 -4.96 -17.12 -42.40
CA LEU A 93 -4.22 -16.52 -41.28
C LEU A 93 -2.77 -16.28 -41.72
N HIS A 94 -2.37 -15.02 -41.78
CA HIS A 94 -0.98 -14.61 -41.98
C HIS A 94 -0.32 -14.48 -40.63
N ILE A 95 0.79 -15.20 -40.43
CA ILE A 95 1.53 -15.25 -39.18
C ILE A 95 2.91 -14.67 -39.40
N THR A 96 3.29 -13.70 -38.58
CA THR A 96 4.62 -13.11 -38.61
C THR A 96 5.37 -13.46 -37.34
N PHE A 97 6.53 -14.09 -37.45
CA PHE A 97 7.43 -14.33 -36.31
C PHE A 97 8.69 -13.47 -36.42
N PHE A 98 9.12 -12.94 -35.30
CA PHE A 98 10.35 -12.17 -35.17
C PHE A 98 11.39 -12.97 -34.38
N ASN A 99 12.60 -13.17 -34.97
CA ASN A 99 13.73 -13.89 -34.36
C ASN A 99 13.39 -15.30 -33.82
N ALA A 100 12.36 -15.96 -34.35
CA ALA A 100 11.82 -17.21 -33.82
C ALA A 100 12.16 -18.43 -34.69
N LYS A 101 13.40 -18.52 -35.18
CA LYS A 101 13.86 -19.59 -36.08
C LYS A 101 13.53 -21.00 -35.55
N TYR A 102 13.83 -21.28 -34.27
CA TYR A 102 13.58 -22.59 -33.67
C TYR A 102 12.06 -22.95 -33.66
N THR A 103 11.20 -21.99 -33.38
CA THR A 103 9.74 -22.21 -33.44
C THR A 103 9.31 -22.54 -34.85
N VAL A 104 9.74 -21.76 -35.84
CA VAL A 104 9.35 -21.94 -37.23
C VAL A 104 9.94 -23.26 -37.81
N ASP A 105 11.16 -23.63 -37.47
CA ASP A 105 11.78 -24.87 -37.92
C ASP A 105 11.07 -26.10 -37.33
N SER A 106 10.46 -26.00 -36.15
CA SER A 106 9.73 -27.09 -35.50
C SER A 106 8.34 -27.36 -36.11
N LEU A 107 7.79 -26.41 -36.89
CA LEU A 107 6.49 -26.57 -37.54
C LEU A 107 6.64 -27.28 -38.88
N ARG A 108 5.61 -28.02 -39.30
CA ARG A 108 5.58 -28.73 -40.57
C ARG A 108 4.40 -28.26 -41.43
N GLU A 109 4.63 -28.04 -42.73
CA GLU A 109 3.59 -27.77 -43.68
C GLU A 109 2.66 -28.99 -43.81
N GLY A 110 1.37 -28.75 -43.93
CA GLY A 110 0.35 -29.78 -43.98
C GLY A 110 -0.10 -30.32 -42.63
N GLU A 111 0.45 -29.84 -41.52
CA GLU A 111 -0.01 -30.18 -40.14
C GLU A 111 -0.88 -29.06 -39.56
N GLU A 112 -1.85 -29.45 -38.72
CA GLU A 112 -2.68 -28.51 -37.95
C GLU A 112 -1.97 -28.08 -36.66
N TYR A 113 -2.18 -26.83 -36.27
CA TYR A 113 -1.68 -26.23 -35.03
C TYR A 113 -2.74 -25.33 -34.39
N LEU A 114 -2.61 -25.08 -33.10
CA LEU A 114 -3.31 -24.03 -32.38
C LEU A 114 -2.41 -22.80 -32.29
N PHE A 115 -2.86 -21.69 -32.83
CA PHE A 115 -2.18 -20.40 -32.77
C PHE A 115 -2.91 -19.52 -31.75
N TYR A 116 -2.22 -19.13 -30.70
CA TYR A 116 -2.78 -18.28 -29.63
C TYR A 116 -2.11 -16.91 -29.64
N GLY A 117 -2.88 -15.88 -29.93
CA GLY A 117 -2.36 -14.52 -30.04
C GLY A 117 -3.48 -13.50 -30.25
N THR A 118 -3.08 -12.23 -30.37
CA THR A 118 -4.01 -11.16 -30.73
C THR A 118 -4.27 -11.20 -32.23
N LEU A 119 -5.53 -11.35 -32.61
CA LEU A 119 -5.93 -11.36 -34.01
C LEU A 119 -6.05 -9.93 -34.53
N THR A 120 -5.52 -9.69 -35.71
CA THR A 120 -5.63 -8.40 -36.45
C THR A 120 -6.02 -8.65 -37.91
N GLY A 121 -6.16 -7.61 -38.71
CA GLY A 121 -6.49 -7.72 -40.13
C GLY A 121 -7.99 -7.76 -40.45
N GLY A 122 -8.31 -7.82 -41.74
CA GLY A 122 -9.69 -7.85 -42.28
C GLY A 122 -10.33 -9.25 -42.27
N PHE A 123 -11.58 -9.35 -42.68
CA PHE A 123 -12.37 -10.60 -42.65
C PHE A 123 -11.72 -11.75 -43.43
N TYR A 124 -11.19 -11.52 -44.61
CA TYR A 124 -10.58 -12.55 -45.46
C TYR A 124 -9.08 -12.77 -45.23
N ALA A 125 -8.39 -11.82 -44.62
CA ALA A 125 -6.94 -11.89 -44.36
C ALA A 125 -6.66 -11.49 -42.90
N ARG A 126 -6.73 -12.49 -42.07
CA ARG A 126 -6.41 -12.37 -40.62
C ARG A 126 -4.93 -12.38 -40.41
N GLN A 127 -4.46 -11.69 -39.35
CA GLN A 127 -3.04 -11.61 -39.02
C GLN A 127 -2.80 -11.87 -37.53
N MET A 128 -1.69 -12.55 -37.22
CA MET A 128 -1.16 -12.68 -35.86
C MET A 128 0.35 -12.44 -35.85
N ASP A 129 0.83 -11.65 -34.92
CA ASP A 129 2.25 -11.41 -34.72
C ASP A 129 2.77 -12.21 -33.53
N SER A 130 3.77 -13.02 -33.78
CA SER A 130 4.43 -13.91 -32.80
C SER A 130 3.45 -14.66 -31.90
N PRO A 131 2.46 -15.41 -32.45
CA PRO A 131 1.56 -16.21 -31.64
C PRO A 131 2.32 -17.31 -30.91
N GLN A 132 1.78 -17.75 -29.78
CA GLN A 132 2.21 -19.02 -29.19
C GLN A 132 1.60 -20.18 -30.02
N VAL A 133 2.39 -21.22 -30.24
CA VAL A 133 1.94 -22.36 -31.07
C VAL A 133 1.87 -23.60 -30.20
N PHE A 134 0.75 -24.30 -30.29
CA PHE A 134 0.48 -25.52 -29.55
C PHE A 134 0.05 -26.64 -30.49
N ARG A 135 0.14 -27.87 -30.03
CA ARG A 135 -0.33 -29.04 -30.77
C ARG A 135 -1.85 -29.16 -30.66
N PRO A 136 -2.52 -29.78 -31.65
CA PRO A 136 -3.98 -30.00 -31.60
C PRO A 136 -4.44 -30.78 -30.36
N GLU A 137 -3.61 -31.67 -29.84
CA GLU A 137 -3.88 -32.48 -28.64
C GLU A 137 -3.96 -31.62 -27.35
N GLU A 138 -3.47 -30.40 -27.37
CA GLU A 138 -3.54 -29.45 -26.25
C GLU A 138 -4.87 -28.67 -26.25
N ALA A 139 -5.73 -28.85 -27.27
CA ALA A 139 -7.08 -28.29 -27.28
C ALA A 139 -7.89 -28.82 -26.10
N GLY A 140 -8.77 -27.99 -25.58
CA GLY A 140 -9.59 -28.34 -24.41
C GLY A 140 -8.89 -28.12 -23.07
N THR A 141 -7.69 -27.50 -23.07
CA THR A 141 -6.90 -27.31 -21.82
C THR A 141 -6.71 -25.82 -21.49
N LEU A 142 -6.51 -25.57 -20.21
CA LEU A 142 -6.01 -24.30 -19.68
C LEU A 142 -4.55 -24.50 -19.27
N LEU A 143 -3.63 -23.81 -19.96
CA LEU A 143 -2.19 -23.98 -19.73
C LEU A 143 -1.66 -22.89 -18.81
N PRO A 144 -0.99 -23.25 -17.70
CA PRO A 144 -0.43 -22.29 -16.74
C PRO A 144 0.77 -21.54 -17.36
N VAL A 145 0.86 -20.24 -17.06
CA VAL A 145 2.01 -19.40 -17.40
C VAL A 145 2.62 -18.87 -16.11
N TYR A 146 3.79 -19.41 -15.77
CA TYR A 146 4.52 -19.07 -14.56
C TYR A 146 5.34 -17.79 -14.68
N PRO A 147 5.64 -17.09 -13.58
CA PRO A 147 6.75 -16.13 -13.52
C PRO A 147 8.07 -16.86 -13.83
N LEU A 148 8.93 -16.25 -14.63
CA LEU A 148 10.17 -16.89 -15.11
C LEU A 148 11.37 -15.96 -14.89
N THR A 149 12.56 -16.54 -14.75
CA THR A 149 13.85 -15.87 -14.86
C THR A 149 14.62 -16.36 -16.07
N GLN A 150 15.65 -15.62 -16.48
CA GLN A 150 16.49 -16.01 -17.61
C GLN A 150 17.10 -17.40 -17.37
N GLY A 151 16.89 -18.30 -18.31
CA GLY A 151 17.35 -19.70 -18.25
C GLY A 151 16.31 -20.73 -17.81
N LEU A 152 15.13 -20.30 -17.30
CA LEU A 152 13.99 -21.17 -17.06
C LEU A 152 12.92 -20.98 -18.15
N SER A 153 12.33 -22.07 -18.60
CA SER A 153 11.16 -22.05 -19.50
C SER A 153 9.89 -22.50 -18.79
N ASN A 154 8.73 -22.01 -19.25
CA ASN A 154 7.43 -22.39 -18.71
C ASN A 154 7.23 -23.91 -18.67
N LYS A 155 7.65 -24.60 -19.74
CA LYS A 155 7.58 -26.07 -19.84
C LYS A 155 8.44 -26.77 -18.79
N MET A 156 9.59 -26.20 -18.44
CA MET A 156 10.45 -26.74 -17.38
C MET A 156 9.78 -26.60 -16.02
N VAL A 157 9.28 -25.41 -15.70
CA VAL A 157 8.59 -25.16 -14.42
C VAL A 157 7.35 -26.06 -14.29
N SER A 158 6.50 -26.11 -15.31
CA SER A 158 5.31 -26.97 -15.32
C SER A 158 5.67 -28.44 -15.08
N ARG A 159 6.73 -28.95 -15.72
CA ARG A 159 7.21 -30.33 -15.51
C ARG A 159 7.69 -30.56 -14.08
N GLN A 160 8.42 -29.61 -13.49
CA GLN A 160 8.88 -29.73 -12.11
C GLN A 160 7.70 -29.67 -11.11
N VAL A 161 6.71 -28.83 -11.36
CA VAL A 161 5.48 -28.81 -10.55
C VAL A 161 4.76 -30.15 -10.62
N THR A 162 4.62 -30.75 -11.82
CA THR A 162 4.04 -32.09 -11.97
C THR A 162 4.83 -33.13 -11.17
N GLU A 163 6.17 -33.12 -11.29
CA GLU A 163 7.03 -34.04 -10.55
C GLU A 163 6.92 -33.85 -9.03
N ALA A 164 6.81 -32.59 -8.56
CA ALA A 164 6.62 -32.28 -7.14
C ALA A 164 5.29 -32.83 -6.62
N LEU A 165 4.19 -32.59 -7.33
CA LEU A 165 2.86 -33.10 -6.96
C LEU A 165 2.78 -34.62 -6.93
N HIS A 166 3.54 -35.32 -7.81
CA HIS A 166 3.56 -36.80 -7.81
C HIS A 166 4.47 -37.40 -6.75
N ARG A 167 5.55 -36.71 -6.37
CA ARG A 167 6.54 -37.27 -5.43
C ARG A 167 6.29 -36.94 -3.98
N VAL A 168 5.55 -35.92 -3.70
CA VAL A 168 5.10 -35.63 -2.32
C VAL A 168 3.94 -36.56 -2.03
N GLU A 169 4.25 -37.74 -1.53
CA GLU A 169 3.28 -38.83 -1.27
C GLU A 169 2.16 -38.42 -0.31
N GLN A 170 2.43 -37.47 0.57
CA GLN A 170 1.43 -36.91 1.46
C GLN A 170 1.53 -35.39 1.47
N LEU A 171 0.52 -34.75 0.91
CA LEU A 171 0.30 -33.31 1.07
C LEU A 171 -0.57 -33.10 2.33
N PRO A 172 0.04 -32.90 3.52
CA PRO A 172 -0.73 -32.77 4.74
C PRO A 172 -1.60 -31.52 4.61
N ASP A 173 -2.92 -31.68 4.68
CA ASP A 173 -3.82 -30.54 4.71
C ASP A 173 -3.62 -29.77 6.02
N PRO A 174 -3.16 -28.48 5.99
CA PRO A 174 -2.94 -27.70 7.20
C PRO A 174 -4.19 -27.53 8.06
N LEU A 175 -5.38 -27.64 7.46
CA LEU A 175 -6.66 -27.47 8.12
C LEU A 175 -7.37 -28.81 8.42
N ALA A 176 -6.70 -29.96 8.22
CA ALA A 176 -7.29 -31.25 8.53
C ALA A 176 -7.67 -31.34 10.01
N GLY A 177 -8.90 -31.74 10.30
CA GLY A 177 -9.40 -31.85 11.67
C GLY A 177 -9.93 -30.55 12.29
N SER A 178 -9.69 -29.38 11.70
CA SER A 178 -10.17 -28.09 12.23
C SER A 178 -11.69 -27.87 12.06
N GLY A 179 -12.34 -28.56 11.12
CA GLY A 179 -13.72 -28.29 10.70
C GLY A 179 -13.87 -27.09 9.75
N LEU A 180 -12.84 -26.26 9.61
CA LEU A 180 -12.88 -25.04 8.77
C LEU A 180 -13.16 -25.33 7.29
N PRO A 181 -12.57 -26.37 6.64
CA PRO A 181 -12.87 -26.67 5.25
C PRO A 181 -14.35 -26.86 4.99
N ARG A 182 -15.04 -27.59 5.88
CA ARG A 182 -16.49 -27.81 5.76
C ARG A 182 -17.30 -26.54 6.05
N GLN A 183 -16.90 -25.79 7.09
CA GLN A 183 -17.59 -24.56 7.52
C GLN A 183 -17.56 -23.47 6.44
N TYR A 184 -16.42 -23.30 5.77
CA TYR A 184 -16.22 -22.24 4.75
C TYR A 184 -16.35 -22.74 3.31
N GLY A 185 -16.71 -24.02 3.10
CA GLY A 185 -16.85 -24.60 1.76
C GLY A 185 -15.55 -24.65 0.97
N LEU A 186 -14.43 -24.92 1.64
CA LEU A 186 -13.10 -24.93 1.03
C LEU A 186 -12.81 -26.29 0.39
N MET A 187 -12.19 -26.26 -0.78
CA MET A 187 -11.61 -27.42 -1.47
C MET A 187 -10.51 -28.05 -0.60
N SER A 188 -10.24 -29.34 -0.75
CA SER A 188 -9.10 -29.96 -0.07
C SER A 188 -7.78 -29.33 -0.56
N TYR A 189 -6.75 -29.36 0.30
CA TYR A 189 -5.47 -28.72 -0.02
C TYR A 189 -4.81 -29.31 -1.28
N SER A 190 -4.84 -30.63 -1.43
CA SER A 190 -4.29 -31.32 -2.60
C SER A 190 -5.05 -30.98 -3.89
N GLU A 191 -6.40 -30.99 -3.84
CA GLU A 191 -7.21 -30.61 -4.99
C GLU A 191 -7.01 -29.14 -5.38
N ALA A 192 -6.84 -28.24 -4.41
CA ALA A 192 -6.58 -26.84 -4.64
C ALA A 192 -5.25 -26.60 -5.37
N LEU A 193 -4.18 -27.30 -4.95
CA LEU A 193 -2.89 -27.24 -5.66
C LEU A 193 -3.01 -27.76 -7.09
N HIS A 194 -3.68 -28.88 -7.30
CA HIS A 194 -3.93 -29.41 -8.64
C HIS A 194 -4.78 -28.44 -9.48
N ALA A 195 -5.83 -27.87 -8.92
CA ALA A 195 -6.73 -26.95 -9.62
C ALA A 195 -6.03 -25.65 -10.06
N VAL A 196 -5.06 -25.17 -9.29
CA VAL A 196 -4.30 -23.97 -9.66
C VAL A 196 -3.21 -24.26 -10.69
N HIS A 197 -2.54 -25.39 -10.63
CA HIS A 197 -1.45 -25.71 -11.54
C HIS A 197 -1.92 -26.41 -12.84
N PHE A 198 -2.95 -27.25 -12.75
CA PHE A 198 -3.50 -28.04 -13.86
C PHE A 198 -5.03 -27.99 -13.87
N PRO A 199 -5.60 -26.78 -14.10
CA PRO A 199 -7.03 -26.58 -14.02
C PRO A 199 -7.78 -27.28 -15.16
N ARG A 200 -8.93 -27.83 -14.85
CA ARG A 200 -9.88 -28.36 -15.85
C ARG A 200 -10.72 -27.24 -16.48
N ASP A 201 -11.02 -26.20 -15.71
CA ASP A 201 -11.85 -25.07 -16.11
C ASP A 201 -11.53 -23.83 -15.23
N TRP A 202 -12.09 -22.68 -15.59
CA TRP A 202 -11.90 -21.41 -14.87
C TRP A 202 -12.48 -21.45 -13.45
N ALA A 203 -13.58 -22.16 -13.21
CA ALA A 203 -14.20 -22.31 -11.90
C ALA A 203 -13.29 -23.08 -10.92
N ALA A 204 -12.58 -24.11 -11.43
CA ALA A 204 -11.60 -24.83 -10.64
C ALA A 204 -10.43 -23.94 -10.21
N ILE A 205 -9.93 -23.06 -11.10
CA ILE A 205 -8.89 -22.08 -10.76
C ILE A 205 -9.34 -21.18 -9.61
N GLU A 206 -10.55 -20.61 -9.73
CA GLU A 206 -11.09 -19.69 -8.73
C GLU A 206 -11.27 -20.37 -7.38
N THR A 207 -11.83 -21.57 -7.37
CA THR A 207 -12.06 -22.35 -6.13
C THR A 207 -10.73 -22.78 -5.50
N GLY A 208 -9.77 -23.26 -6.29
CA GLY A 208 -8.45 -23.66 -5.82
C GLY A 208 -7.66 -22.46 -5.27
N ARG A 209 -7.66 -21.33 -6.01
CA ARG A 209 -7.06 -20.08 -5.55
C ARG A 209 -7.67 -19.60 -4.22
N SER A 210 -9.00 -19.64 -4.10
CA SER A 210 -9.69 -19.23 -2.88
C SER A 210 -9.25 -20.03 -1.66
N ARG A 211 -9.00 -21.35 -1.81
CA ARG A 211 -8.45 -22.18 -0.73
C ARG A 211 -7.04 -21.74 -0.36
N MET A 212 -6.14 -21.53 -1.31
CA MET A 212 -4.76 -21.15 -1.04
C MET A 212 -4.67 -19.75 -0.41
N VAL A 213 -5.48 -18.81 -0.87
CA VAL A 213 -5.63 -17.48 -0.28
C VAL A 213 -6.12 -17.57 1.16
N PHE A 214 -7.13 -18.41 1.42
CA PHE A 214 -7.64 -18.60 2.77
C PHE A 214 -6.55 -19.15 3.71
N ASP A 215 -5.78 -20.15 3.28
CA ASP A 215 -4.69 -20.73 4.08
C ASP A 215 -3.59 -19.68 4.37
N GLU A 216 -3.19 -18.87 3.37
CA GLU A 216 -2.18 -17.85 3.53
C GLU A 216 -2.62 -16.73 4.48
N LEU A 217 -3.84 -16.21 4.29
CA LEU A 217 -4.40 -15.15 5.15
C LEU A 217 -4.70 -15.65 6.57
N LEU A 218 -5.11 -16.91 6.72
CA LEU A 218 -5.32 -17.51 8.04
C LEU A 218 -4.01 -17.61 8.82
N CYS A 219 -2.94 -18.10 8.19
CA CYS A 219 -1.61 -18.15 8.81
C CYS A 219 -1.17 -16.76 9.26
N LEU A 220 -1.32 -15.75 8.41
CA LEU A 220 -0.96 -14.36 8.72
C LEU A 220 -1.79 -13.82 9.91
N THR A 221 -3.09 -14.05 9.90
CA THR A 221 -3.99 -13.62 10.98
C THR A 221 -3.64 -14.26 12.32
N ILE A 222 -3.30 -15.54 12.31
CA ILE A 222 -2.86 -16.27 13.51
C ILE A 222 -1.51 -15.74 14.01
N CYS A 223 -0.55 -15.46 13.12
CA CYS A 223 0.72 -14.83 13.49
C CYS A 223 0.49 -13.53 14.26
N PHE A 224 -0.36 -12.63 13.74
CA PHE A 224 -0.67 -11.38 14.43
C PHE A 224 -1.40 -11.60 15.76
N ALA A 225 -2.32 -12.56 15.82
CA ALA A 225 -2.99 -12.89 17.07
C ALA A 225 -2.00 -13.40 18.13
N ARG A 226 -1.05 -14.29 17.78
CA ARG A 226 0.02 -14.74 18.68
C ARG A 226 0.96 -13.62 19.11
N MET A 227 1.31 -12.69 18.21
CA MET A 227 2.11 -11.52 18.56
C MET A 227 1.40 -10.63 19.57
N ARG A 228 0.08 -10.44 19.44
CA ARG A 228 -0.75 -9.72 20.43
C ARG A 228 -0.81 -10.47 21.77
N GLN A 229 -1.05 -11.78 21.75
CA GLN A 229 -1.04 -12.61 22.97
C GLN A 229 0.31 -12.56 23.69
N GLY A 230 1.43 -12.62 22.97
CA GLY A 230 2.77 -12.49 23.54
C GLY A 230 3.00 -11.16 24.27
N ARG A 231 2.31 -10.08 23.87
CA ARG A 231 2.31 -8.80 24.60
C ARG A 231 1.37 -8.82 25.80
N ALA A 232 0.19 -9.44 25.67
CA ALA A 232 -0.76 -9.56 26.78
C ALA A 232 -0.17 -10.35 27.97
N LEU A 233 0.89 -11.13 27.76
CA LEU A 233 1.65 -11.79 28.82
C LEU A 233 2.61 -10.84 29.55
N ARG A 234 2.87 -9.62 29.02
CA ARG A 234 3.66 -8.58 29.72
C ARG A 234 2.72 -7.81 30.64
N HIS A 235 3.02 -7.85 31.91
CA HIS A 235 2.27 -7.10 32.93
C HIS A 235 3.00 -5.83 33.28
N ILE A 236 2.30 -4.70 33.14
CA ILE A 236 2.72 -3.38 33.64
C ILE A 236 1.73 -2.96 34.73
N ALA A 237 2.16 -2.02 35.59
CA ALA A 237 1.25 -1.49 36.58
C ALA A 237 0.06 -0.77 35.89
N PRO A 238 -1.19 -1.21 36.11
CA PRO A 238 -2.35 -0.58 35.46
C PRO A 238 -2.47 0.87 35.95
N MET A 239 -2.80 1.78 35.02
CA MET A 239 -3.13 3.14 35.38
C MET A 239 -4.48 3.17 36.09
N GLN A 240 -4.61 4.03 37.09
CA GLN A 240 -5.87 4.20 37.85
C GLN A 240 -6.87 4.99 37.00
N PRO A 241 -8.14 4.60 37.02
CA PRO A 241 -9.16 5.37 36.30
C PRO A 241 -9.37 6.75 36.92
N HIS A 242 -9.19 7.77 36.13
CA HIS A 242 -9.40 9.17 36.49
C HIS A 242 -10.41 9.81 35.51
N PRO A 243 -11.35 10.65 36.00
CA PRO A 243 -12.29 11.35 35.15
C PRO A 243 -11.57 12.42 34.32
N LEU A 244 -11.88 12.50 33.03
CA LEU A 244 -11.37 13.53 32.12
C LEU A 244 -12.27 14.78 32.04
N THR A 245 -13.13 15.01 33.05
CA THR A 245 -14.09 16.12 33.03
C THR A 245 -13.41 17.46 32.82
N ALA A 246 -12.29 17.72 33.49
CA ALA A 246 -11.53 18.97 33.34
C ALA A 246 -10.99 19.13 31.91
N TYR A 247 -10.53 18.06 31.29
CA TYR A 247 -10.07 18.07 29.89
C TYR A 247 -11.22 18.42 28.95
N TYR A 248 -12.38 17.75 29.08
CA TYR A 248 -13.56 18.01 28.22
C TYR A 248 -14.07 19.43 28.36
N GLN A 249 -14.05 20.01 29.58
CA GLN A 249 -14.44 21.39 29.83
C GLN A 249 -13.46 22.43 29.30
N ALA A 250 -12.17 22.08 29.21
CA ALA A 250 -11.14 22.98 28.71
C ALA A 250 -11.11 23.08 27.17
N LEU A 251 -11.75 22.14 26.47
CA LEU A 251 -11.81 22.14 25.00
C LEU A 251 -12.73 23.28 24.52
N PRO A 252 -12.34 24.03 23.45
CA PRO A 252 -13.19 25.08 22.86
C PRO A 252 -14.30 24.52 21.96
N TYR A 253 -14.44 23.20 21.84
CA TYR A 253 -15.41 22.49 21.00
C TYR A 253 -15.85 21.18 21.65
N GLN A 254 -16.94 20.62 21.19
CA GLN A 254 -17.38 19.29 21.60
C GLN A 254 -16.71 18.20 20.75
N LEU A 255 -16.30 17.12 21.40
CA LEU A 255 -15.77 15.95 20.72
C LEU A 255 -16.86 15.17 20.00
N THR A 256 -16.55 14.61 18.84
CA THR A 256 -17.46 13.69 18.12
C THR A 256 -17.58 12.36 18.87
N GLY A 257 -18.65 11.61 18.59
CA GLY A 257 -18.83 10.27 19.15
C GLY A 257 -17.66 9.34 18.86
N ALA A 258 -17.10 9.41 17.65
CA ALA A 258 -15.93 8.61 17.25
C ALA A 258 -14.66 8.98 18.05
N GLN A 259 -14.43 10.26 18.31
CA GLN A 259 -13.31 10.71 19.16
C GLN A 259 -13.47 10.23 20.60
N GLN A 260 -14.68 10.32 21.16
CA GLN A 260 -14.98 9.86 22.52
C GLN A 260 -14.77 8.33 22.64
N ARG A 261 -15.23 7.56 21.65
CA ARG A 261 -14.97 6.09 21.60
C ARG A 261 -13.48 5.80 21.59
N ALA A 262 -12.71 6.46 20.71
CA ALA A 262 -11.27 6.26 20.62
C ALA A 262 -10.52 6.60 21.92
N ILE A 263 -10.94 7.66 22.62
CA ILE A 263 -10.40 8.00 23.95
C ILE A 263 -10.75 6.91 24.96
N ALA A 264 -12.00 6.46 25.01
CA ALA A 264 -12.44 5.43 25.96
C ALA A 264 -11.71 4.11 25.75
N GLU A 265 -11.51 3.69 24.49
CA GLU A 265 -10.75 2.51 24.13
C GLU A 265 -9.28 2.61 24.57
N ALA A 266 -8.61 3.73 24.29
CA ALA A 266 -7.22 3.96 24.69
C ALA A 266 -7.05 3.97 26.21
N ILE A 267 -7.96 4.62 26.96
CA ILE A 267 -7.93 4.63 28.43
C ILE A 267 -8.20 3.24 28.99
N GLY A 268 -9.15 2.50 28.39
CA GLY A 268 -9.41 1.11 28.76
C GLY A 268 -8.15 0.24 28.66
N ASP A 269 -7.39 0.38 27.58
CA ASP A 269 -6.11 -0.31 27.42
C ASP A 269 -5.08 0.13 28.48
N MET A 270 -4.97 1.43 28.77
CA MET A 270 -4.02 1.94 29.75
C MET A 270 -4.36 1.44 31.17
N CYS A 271 -5.60 1.14 31.46
CA CYS A 271 -6.07 0.56 32.73
C CYS A 271 -6.02 -0.97 32.77
N SER A 272 -5.72 -1.66 31.67
CA SER A 272 -5.82 -3.13 31.56
C SER A 272 -4.71 -3.90 32.28
N GLY A 273 -3.60 -3.23 32.65
CA GLY A 273 -2.40 -3.88 33.19
C GLY A 273 -1.50 -4.52 32.12
N THR A 274 -1.78 -4.29 30.85
CA THR A 274 -0.95 -4.68 29.71
C THR A 274 -0.52 -3.45 28.91
N PRO A 275 0.66 -3.45 28.27
CA PRO A 275 1.06 -2.31 27.45
C PRO A 275 0.10 -2.06 26.30
N MET A 276 -0.55 -0.91 26.27
CA MET A 276 -1.34 -0.47 25.11
C MET A 276 -0.44 -0.38 23.88
N ASN A 277 -0.93 -0.86 22.76
CA ASN A 277 -0.31 -0.64 21.45
C ASN A 277 -1.43 -0.39 20.43
N ARG A 278 -1.83 0.88 20.29
CA ARG A 278 -3.06 1.25 19.58
C ARG A 278 -2.79 2.21 18.44
N LEU A 279 -3.43 1.95 17.29
CA LEU A 279 -3.47 2.84 16.14
C LEU A 279 -4.78 3.63 16.16
N VAL A 280 -4.68 4.94 16.23
CA VAL A 280 -5.82 5.86 15.99
C VAL A 280 -5.75 6.32 14.54
N GLN A 281 -6.67 5.82 13.73
CA GLN A 281 -6.79 6.13 12.33
C GLN A 281 -7.99 7.04 12.08
N GLY A 282 -7.79 8.06 11.24
CA GLY A 282 -8.87 8.95 10.83
C GLY A 282 -8.42 9.90 9.74
N ASP A 283 -9.35 10.45 9.02
CA ASP A 283 -9.06 11.37 7.92
C ASP A 283 -8.28 12.62 8.37
N VAL A 284 -7.72 13.35 7.42
CA VAL A 284 -7.06 14.63 7.70
C VAL A 284 -8.06 15.58 8.38
N GLY A 285 -7.69 16.08 9.58
CA GLY A 285 -8.55 16.96 10.36
C GLY A 285 -9.72 16.29 11.10
N SER A 286 -9.70 14.95 11.27
CA SER A 286 -10.67 14.23 12.11
C SER A 286 -10.47 14.45 13.63
N GLY A 287 -9.41 15.17 14.03
CA GLY A 287 -9.13 15.51 15.42
C GLY A 287 -8.39 14.44 16.22
N LYS A 288 -7.54 13.62 15.58
CA LYS A 288 -6.64 12.65 16.23
C LYS A 288 -5.81 13.26 17.36
N THR A 289 -5.37 14.50 17.17
CA THR A 289 -4.58 15.25 18.17
C THR A 289 -5.34 15.47 19.49
N ALA A 290 -6.69 15.61 19.43
CA ALA A 290 -7.49 15.70 20.64
C ALA A 290 -7.51 14.37 21.42
N VAL A 291 -7.54 13.24 20.72
CA VAL A 291 -7.42 11.91 21.37
C VAL A 291 -6.04 11.77 22.04
N ALA A 292 -4.98 12.17 21.34
CA ALA A 292 -3.63 12.16 21.90
C ALA A 292 -3.50 13.03 23.15
N ALA A 293 -4.07 14.24 23.13
CA ALA A 293 -4.06 15.16 24.28
C ALA A 293 -4.80 14.57 25.49
N ALA A 294 -5.96 13.92 25.26
CA ALA A 294 -6.68 13.22 26.32
C ALA A 294 -5.86 12.12 26.98
N CYS A 295 -5.15 11.31 26.16
CA CYS A 295 -4.27 10.26 26.66
C CYS A 295 -3.05 10.83 27.42
N CYS A 296 -2.46 11.94 26.97
CA CYS A 296 -1.38 12.62 27.70
C CYS A 296 -1.88 13.14 29.06
N TYR A 297 -3.05 13.77 29.09
CA TYR A 297 -3.63 14.26 30.33
C TYR A 297 -3.97 13.11 31.29
N PHE A 298 -4.47 12.00 30.78
CA PHE A 298 -4.73 10.80 31.58
C PHE A 298 -3.45 10.21 32.17
N ALA A 299 -2.36 10.14 31.41
CA ALA A 299 -1.05 9.72 31.90
C ALA A 299 -0.54 10.65 32.99
N PHE A 300 -0.67 11.97 32.83
CA PHE A 300 -0.33 12.97 33.82
C PHE A 300 -1.09 12.79 35.15
N LEU A 301 -2.40 12.54 35.09
CA LEU A 301 -3.21 12.25 36.29
C LEU A 301 -2.72 11.01 37.06
N ASN A 302 -2.04 10.09 36.35
CA ASN A 302 -1.39 8.92 36.93
C ASN A 302 0.08 9.14 37.32
N GLY A 303 0.56 10.39 37.27
CA GLY A 303 1.95 10.75 37.60
C GLY A 303 2.97 10.20 36.61
N ALA A 304 2.56 9.92 35.36
CA ALA A 304 3.42 9.43 34.30
C ALA A 304 3.71 10.52 33.27
N GLN A 305 4.93 10.48 32.73
CA GLN A 305 5.36 11.37 31.65
C GLN A 305 4.90 10.82 30.28
N SER A 306 4.70 11.73 29.33
CA SER A 306 4.35 11.40 27.96
C SER A 306 5.36 11.96 26.97
N ALA A 307 5.59 11.24 25.85
CA ALA A 307 6.39 11.67 24.73
C ALA A 307 5.54 11.69 23.45
N LEU A 308 5.46 12.83 22.75
CA LEU A 308 4.78 12.95 21.46
C LEU A 308 5.81 13.22 20.37
N MET A 309 5.90 12.32 19.43
CA MET A 309 6.89 12.36 18.37
C MET A 309 6.23 12.70 17.02
N ALA A 310 6.78 13.72 16.36
CA ALA A 310 6.41 14.12 15.00
C ALA A 310 7.58 13.86 14.02
N PRO A 311 7.28 13.58 12.73
CA PRO A 311 8.31 13.27 11.73
C PRO A 311 9.17 14.47 11.33
N THR A 312 8.69 15.70 11.53
CA THR A 312 9.41 16.95 11.20
C THR A 312 9.35 17.96 12.34
N GLU A 313 10.30 18.90 12.36
CA GLU A 313 10.33 19.98 13.37
C GLU A 313 9.10 20.88 13.25
N ILE A 314 8.65 21.18 12.05
CA ILE A 314 7.47 22.02 11.81
C ILE A 314 6.22 21.38 12.45
N LEU A 315 6.05 20.08 12.28
CA LEU A 315 4.93 19.36 12.89
C LEU A 315 5.07 19.31 14.42
N ALA A 316 6.27 19.10 14.94
CA ALA A 316 6.51 19.13 16.36
C ALA A 316 6.18 20.50 16.96
N GLN A 317 6.59 21.60 16.31
CA GLN A 317 6.24 22.97 16.69
C GLN A 317 4.72 23.19 16.62
N GLN A 318 4.05 22.72 15.57
CA GLN A 318 2.61 22.84 15.43
C GLN A 318 1.87 22.08 16.55
N HIS A 319 2.28 20.85 16.87
CA HIS A 319 1.71 20.12 18.00
C HIS A 319 1.95 20.85 19.31
N TYR A 320 3.13 21.41 19.52
CA TYR A 320 3.43 22.20 20.69
C TYR A 320 2.50 23.43 20.80
N HIS A 321 2.38 24.23 19.75
CA HIS A 321 1.52 25.42 19.76
C HIS A 321 0.05 25.10 19.97
N ASN A 322 -0.41 23.95 19.49
CA ASN A 322 -1.81 23.53 19.62
C ASN A 322 -2.10 22.91 21.00
N LEU A 323 -1.17 22.14 21.55
CA LEU A 323 -1.40 21.34 22.76
C LEU A 323 -0.93 22.03 24.03
N ALA A 324 0.21 22.74 24.02
CA ALA A 324 0.76 23.34 25.23
C ALA A 324 -0.22 24.31 25.89
N PRO A 325 -0.91 25.26 25.20
CA PRO A 325 -1.83 26.19 25.86
C PRO A 325 -3.03 25.50 26.52
N LEU A 326 -3.46 24.37 25.99
CA LEU A 326 -4.57 23.58 26.55
C LEU A 326 -4.10 22.80 27.78
N LEU A 327 -3.00 22.08 27.65
CA LEU A 327 -2.50 21.16 28.69
C LEU A 327 -1.86 21.90 29.86
N GLU A 328 -1.23 23.06 29.62
CA GLU A 328 -0.68 23.93 30.67
C GLU A 328 -1.79 24.55 31.55
N ARG A 329 -2.95 24.89 30.96
CA ARG A 329 -4.15 25.29 31.74
C ARG A 329 -4.67 24.17 32.63
N LEU A 330 -4.38 22.92 32.31
CA LEU A 330 -4.71 21.73 33.09
C LEU A 330 -3.59 21.34 34.09
N GLY A 331 -2.54 22.17 34.21
CA GLY A 331 -1.45 22.00 35.17
C GLY A 331 -0.28 21.17 34.67
N MET A 332 -0.25 20.75 33.41
CA MET A 332 0.87 20.01 32.83
C MET A 332 2.02 20.95 32.42
N ARG A 333 3.25 20.47 32.53
CA ARG A 333 4.46 21.16 32.08
C ARG A 333 4.90 20.56 30.73
N VAL A 334 4.76 21.36 29.67
CA VAL A 334 4.97 20.90 28.28
C VAL A 334 6.26 21.49 27.72
N ALA A 335 7.08 20.69 27.06
CA ALA A 335 8.32 21.14 26.43
C ALA A 335 8.44 20.68 24.98
N LEU A 336 9.16 21.47 24.18
CA LEU A 336 9.48 21.17 22.77
C LEU A 336 10.97 20.83 22.66
N LEU A 337 11.29 19.62 22.16
CA LEU A 337 12.66 19.14 21.93
C LEU A 337 12.88 18.84 20.45
N THR A 338 13.58 19.74 19.74
CA THR A 338 13.88 19.64 18.30
C THR A 338 15.38 19.72 18.02
N GLY A 339 15.78 19.31 16.79
CA GLY A 339 17.16 19.34 16.34
C GLY A 339 17.76 20.76 16.26
N SER A 340 16.95 21.79 16.00
CA SER A 340 17.36 23.20 15.86
C SER A 340 17.69 23.90 17.18
N LEU A 341 17.33 23.34 18.32
CA LEU A 341 17.65 23.91 19.64
C LEU A 341 19.16 23.90 19.91
N SER A 342 19.64 24.92 20.64
CA SER A 342 21.03 24.96 21.09
C SER A 342 21.36 23.78 22.02
N VAL A 343 22.62 23.33 22.00
CA VAL A 343 23.08 22.18 22.81
C VAL A 343 22.73 22.39 24.28
N LYS A 344 23.01 23.55 24.82
CA LYS A 344 22.76 23.92 26.24
C LYS A 344 21.25 23.78 26.57
N LYS A 345 20.37 24.21 25.69
CA LYS A 345 18.90 24.11 25.88
C LYS A 345 18.43 22.66 25.82
N LYS A 346 19.01 21.86 24.91
CA LYS A 346 18.72 20.42 24.84
C LYS A 346 19.12 19.69 26.12
N GLU A 347 20.32 19.94 26.62
CA GLU A 347 20.83 19.36 27.87
C GLU A 347 19.95 19.74 29.06
N SER A 348 19.56 21.01 29.17
CA SER A 348 18.64 21.48 30.23
C SER A 348 17.30 20.80 30.18
N LEU A 349 16.70 20.62 28.96
CA LEU A 349 15.43 19.93 28.80
C LEU A 349 15.53 18.44 29.12
N LYS A 350 16.62 17.77 28.71
CA LYS A 350 16.87 16.36 29.03
C LYS A 350 17.03 16.16 30.53
N ALA A 351 17.78 17.04 31.21
CA ALA A 351 17.90 17.00 32.66
C ALA A 351 16.56 17.18 33.36
N ALA A 352 15.71 18.12 32.92
CA ALA A 352 14.37 18.33 33.44
C ALA A 352 13.44 17.14 33.22
N LEU A 353 13.55 16.44 32.08
CA LEU A 353 12.81 15.18 31.79
C LEU A 353 13.24 14.07 32.75
N ALA A 354 14.53 13.88 32.95
CA ALA A 354 15.08 12.87 33.85
C ALA A 354 14.73 13.18 35.32
N ALA A 355 14.64 14.46 35.73
CA ALA A 355 14.22 14.88 37.05
C ALA A 355 12.70 14.80 37.29
N GLY A 356 11.86 14.53 36.22
CA GLY A 356 10.41 14.53 36.32
C GLY A 356 9.79 15.90 36.43
N GLU A 357 10.52 16.95 36.02
CA GLU A 357 10.03 18.34 36.04
C GLU A 357 9.18 18.68 34.83
N LEU A 358 9.10 17.81 33.84
CA LEU A 358 8.27 17.93 32.62
C LEU A 358 7.33 16.75 32.52
N ASP A 359 6.10 17.01 32.12
CA ASP A 359 5.04 16.00 32.02
C ASP A 359 4.80 15.53 30.58
N LEU A 360 5.02 16.42 29.59
CA LEU A 360 4.93 16.10 28.16
C LEU A 360 6.13 16.69 27.41
N CYS A 361 6.82 15.83 26.68
CA CYS A 361 7.84 16.23 25.72
C CYS A 361 7.33 16.03 24.29
N ILE A 362 7.22 17.11 23.53
CA ILE A 362 6.88 17.09 22.11
C ILE A 362 8.16 17.31 21.31
N GLY A 363 8.40 16.55 20.24
CA GLY A 363 9.59 16.77 19.41
C GLY A 363 9.73 15.78 18.27
N THR A 364 10.93 15.71 17.72
CA THR A 364 11.30 14.80 16.63
C THR A 364 12.03 13.56 17.15
N HIS A 365 12.76 12.87 16.30
CA HIS A 365 13.59 11.71 16.67
C HIS A 365 14.58 11.99 17.81
N ALA A 366 14.86 13.25 18.14
CA ALA A 366 15.70 13.63 19.28
C ALA A 366 15.16 13.08 20.61
N ILE A 367 13.87 12.81 20.74
CA ILE A 367 13.25 12.19 21.93
C ILE A 367 13.66 10.72 22.08
N LEU A 368 13.99 10.04 20.97
CA LEU A 368 14.33 8.61 20.94
C LEU A 368 15.82 8.32 21.18
N THR A 369 16.66 9.34 21.22
CA THR A 369 18.11 9.14 21.44
C THR A 369 18.36 8.50 22.79
N ALA A 370 19.41 7.69 22.89
CA ALA A 370 19.74 6.94 24.11
C ALA A 370 19.99 7.86 25.33
N ASP A 371 20.45 9.07 25.06
CA ASP A 371 20.76 10.10 26.05
C ASP A 371 19.55 10.93 26.52
N THR A 372 18.35 10.63 26.04
CA THR A 372 17.11 11.24 26.51
C THR A 372 16.42 10.29 27.48
N GLU A 373 16.54 10.55 28.77
CA GLU A 373 15.94 9.74 29.84
C GLU A 373 14.68 10.43 30.39
N PHE A 374 13.73 9.62 30.81
CA PHE A 374 12.49 10.04 31.47
C PHE A 374 12.48 9.45 32.90
N SER A 375 12.03 10.22 33.86
CA SER A 375 11.84 9.72 35.22
C SER A 375 10.79 8.60 35.29
N ARG A 376 9.66 8.78 34.63
CA ARG A 376 8.55 7.80 34.56
C ARG A 376 7.79 7.91 33.25
N LEU A 377 8.36 7.42 32.16
CA LEU A 377 7.70 7.38 30.87
C LEU A 377 6.56 6.36 30.89
N GLY A 378 5.32 6.82 30.75
CA GLY A 378 4.12 5.97 30.72
C GLY A 378 3.44 5.90 29.36
N LEU A 379 3.61 6.92 28.51
CA LEU A 379 2.94 7.00 27.22
C LEU A 379 3.87 7.54 26.13
N VAL A 380 3.94 6.85 25.01
CA VAL A 380 4.61 7.31 23.78
C VAL A 380 3.58 7.44 22.68
N ILE A 381 3.54 8.61 22.05
CA ILE A 381 2.66 8.91 20.93
C ILE A 381 3.50 9.18 19.68
N THR A 382 3.12 8.58 18.54
CA THR A 382 3.76 8.85 17.25
C THR A 382 2.74 9.35 16.26
N ASP A 383 3.05 10.46 15.60
CA ASP A 383 2.24 10.96 14.48
C ASP A 383 2.87 10.53 13.15
N GLU A 384 2.04 10.07 12.19
CA GLU A 384 2.46 9.65 10.84
C GLU A 384 3.61 8.61 10.83
N GLN A 385 3.44 7.50 11.56
CA GLN A 385 4.48 6.47 11.75
C GLN A 385 5.10 5.94 10.46
N HIS A 386 4.35 5.92 9.34
CA HIS A 386 4.84 5.45 8.04
C HIS A 386 6.03 6.28 7.50
N ARG A 387 6.27 7.49 8.03
CA ARG A 387 7.39 8.37 7.69
C ARG A 387 8.65 8.13 8.52
N PHE A 388 8.58 7.24 9.52
CA PHE A 388 9.74 6.90 10.33
C PHE A 388 10.55 5.75 9.72
N GLY A 389 11.88 5.88 9.73
CA GLY A 389 12.80 4.85 9.28
C GLY A 389 12.79 3.60 10.18
N VAL A 390 13.34 2.48 9.68
CA VAL A 390 13.40 1.19 10.39
C VAL A 390 14.07 1.33 11.77
N GLN A 391 15.19 2.03 11.85
CA GLN A 391 15.93 2.24 13.11
C GLN A 391 15.13 3.03 14.15
N GLN A 392 14.37 4.04 13.70
CA GLN A 392 13.53 4.86 14.59
C GLN A 392 12.36 4.04 15.17
N ARG A 393 11.76 3.16 14.34
CA ARG A 393 10.72 2.22 14.80
C ARG A 393 11.26 1.20 15.80
N ALA A 394 12.49 0.71 15.58
CA ALA A 394 13.15 -0.20 16.52
C ALA A 394 13.46 0.49 17.85
N ALA A 395 14.01 1.70 17.85
CA ALA A 395 14.27 2.50 19.05
C ALA A 395 12.99 2.81 19.84
N LEU A 396 11.89 3.11 19.12
CA LEU A 396 10.57 3.30 19.73
C LEU A 396 10.08 2.04 20.43
N ARG A 397 10.21 0.87 19.76
CA ARG A 397 9.85 -0.42 20.35
C ARG A 397 10.65 -0.72 21.60
N GLN A 398 11.93 -0.38 21.63
CA GLN A 398 12.80 -0.61 22.77
C GLN A 398 12.44 0.31 23.97
N LYS A 399 12.18 1.60 23.74
CA LYS A 399 11.68 2.51 24.78
C LYS A 399 10.24 2.21 25.21
N GLY A 400 9.43 1.64 24.30
CA GLY A 400 8.04 1.28 24.53
C GLY A 400 7.80 -0.11 25.11
N GLN A 401 8.84 -0.86 25.52
CA GLN A 401 8.66 -2.24 26.01
C GLN A 401 7.74 -2.34 27.23
N ASP A 402 7.81 -1.37 28.13
CA ASP A 402 7.02 -1.29 29.37
C ASP A 402 6.17 -0.02 29.44
N THR A 403 5.89 0.61 28.28
CA THR A 403 5.10 1.83 28.16
C THR A 403 3.91 1.62 27.22
N HIS A 404 2.90 2.46 27.37
CA HIS A 404 1.80 2.51 26.42
C HIS A 404 2.24 3.21 25.13
N VAL A 405 1.83 2.68 23.97
CA VAL A 405 2.14 3.25 22.66
C VAL A 405 0.84 3.59 21.93
N LEU A 406 0.71 4.84 21.52
CA LEU A 406 -0.38 5.34 20.67
C LEU A 406 0.20 5.80 19.34
N VAL A 407 -0.27 5.23 18.26
CA VAL A 407 0.13 5.60 16.90
C VAL A 407 -1.02 6.38 16.25
N MET A 408 -0.72 7.50 15.60
CA MET A 408 -1.69 8.25 14.81
C MET A 408 -1.36 8.16 13.32
N SER A 409 -2.39 7.98 12.48
CA SER A 409 -2.25 8.03 11.03
C SER A 409 -3.36 8.84 10.39
N ALA A 410 -2.99 9.78 9.50
CA ALA A 410 -3.92 10.53 8.68
C ALA A 410 -4.15 9.89 7.29
N THR A 411 -3.42 8.82 6.97
CA THR A 411 -3.71 8.03 5.77
C THR A 411 -4.90 7.13 6.08
N PRO A 412 -6.06 7.34 5.46
CA PRO A 412 -7.12 6.37 5.53
C PRO A 412 -6.66 5.12 4.75
N ILE A 413 -6.41 4.05 5.48
CA ILE A 413 -6.14 2.73 4.93
C ILE A 413 -7.42 1.93 5.14
N PRO A 414 -7.91 1.15 4.17
CA PRO A 414 -9.05 0.29 4.39
C PRO A 414 -8.89 -0.52 5.68
N ARG A 415 -9.95 -0.62 6.48
CA ARG A 415 -9.90 -1.25 7.80
C ARG A 415 -9.29 -2.65 7.77
N THR A 416 -9.65 -3.44 6.76
CA THR A 416 -9.12 -4.79 6.55
C THR A 416 -7.63 -4.80 6.31
N LEU A 417 -7.14 -3.83 5.55
CA LEU A 417 -5.71 -3.69 5.25
C LEU A 417 -4.94 -3.13 6.45
N ALA A 418 -5.50 -2.19 7.18
CA ALA A 418 -4.91 -1.67 8.41
C ALA A 418 -4.65 -2.77 9.45
N MET A 419 -5.57 -3.73 9.58
CA MET A 419 -5.42 -4.88 10.47
C MET A 419 -4.29 -5.84 10.07
N ILE A 420 -3.85 -5.83 8.81
CA ILE A 420 -2.70 -6.61 8.34
C ILE A 420 -1.42 -5.78 8.48
N VAL A 421 -1.42 -4.55 7.97
CA VAL A 421 -0.24 -3.67 7.96
C VAL A 421 0.24 -3.38 9.38
N TYR A 422 -0.70 -3.24 10.28
CA TYR A 422 -0.49 -2.94 11.69
C TYR A 422 -1.02 -4.06 12.59
N GLY A 423 -0.92 -5.30 12.14
CA GLY A 423 -1.57 -6.46 12.75
C GLY A 423 -1.22 -6.73 14.21
N ASP A 424 -0.19 -6.06 14.71
CA ASP A 424 0.19 -6.05 16.12
C ASP A 424 -0.42 -4.86 16.91
N LEU A 425 -1.17 -3.95 16.25
CA LEU A 425 -1.84 -2.81 16.88
C LEU A 425 -3.35 -3.08 17.04
N GLU A 426 -3.92 -2.60 18.14
CA GLU A 426 -5.37 -2.43 18.26
C GLU A 426 -5.80 -1.20 17.46
N LEU A 427 -6.98 -1.22 16.84
CA LEU A 427 -7.41 -0.19 15.91
C LEU A 427 -8.60 0.60 16.45
N SER A 428 -8.44 1.93 16.56
CA SER A 428 -9.52 2.88 16.76
C SER A 428 -9.73 3.72 15.51
N ILE A 429 -10.96 3.78 15.01
CA ILE A 429 -11.30 4.55 13.80
C ILE A 429 -12.09 5.80 14.19
N ILE A 430 -11.62 6.95 13.69
CA ILE A 430 -12.36 8.21 13.74
C ILE A 430 -12.97 8.44 12.36
N ASP A 431 -14.19 7.99 12.18
CA ASP A 431 -15.00 8.04 10.97
C ASP A 431 -15.95 9.25 10.91
N GLU A 432 -15.88 10.14 11.90
CA GLU A 432 -16.64 11.37 11.99
C GLU A 432 -15.73 12.59 11.87
N LEU A 433 -16.18 13.62 11.16
CA LEU A 433 -15.50 14.91 11.12
C LEU A 433 -16.08 15.86 12.19
N PRO A 434 -15.26 16.74 12.78
CA PRO A 434 -15.71 17.75 13.73
C PRO A 434 -16.80 18.64 13.14
N ALA A 435 -17.75 19.09 13.98
CA ALA A 435 -18.83 19.97 13.58
C ALA A 435 -18.30 21.31 13.02
N GLY A 436 -18.98 21.84 11.98
CA GLY A 436 -18.61 23.11 11.34
C GLY A 436 -17.60 23.01 10.20
N ARG A 437 -17.02 21.84 9.93
CA ARG A 437 -16.15 21.65 8.78
C ARG A 437 -16.96 21.48 7.50
N GLN A 438 -16.71 22.33 6.51
CA GLN A 438 -17.34 22.21 5.20
C GLN A 438 -16.59 21.21 4.30
N PRO A 439 -17.31 20.32 3.56
CA PRO A 439 -16.69 19.43 2.60
C PRO A 439 -15.99 20.23 1.48
N VAL A 440 -14.77 19.83 1.10
CA VAL A 440 -14.05 20.46 0.01
C VAL A 440 -14.72 20.09 -1.32
N ARG A 441 -15.06 21.07 -2.13
CA ARG A 441 -15.62 20.86 -3.48
C ARG A 441 -14.49 20.55 -4.46
N THR A 442 -14.53 19.38 -5.09
CA THR A 442 -13.50 18.95 -6.02
C THR A 442 -13.99 18.99 -7.46
N TYR A 443 -13.16 19.52 -8.36
CA TYR A 443 -13.46 19.68 -9.79
C TYR A 443 -12.34 19.04 -10.61
N LEU A 444 -12.70 18.31 -11.65
CA LEU A 444 -11.78 17.78 -12.66
C LEU A 444 -11.91 18.64 -13.92
N ILE A 445 -10.82 19.24 -14.35
CA ILE A 445 -10.76 20.13 -15.51
C ILE A 445 -9.66 19.69 -16.50
N ASN A 446 -9.73 20.17 -17.74
CA ASN A 446 -8.67 20.06 -18.74
C ASN A 446 -7.92 21.40 -18.91
N SER A 447 -6.84 21.40 -19.69
CA SER A 447 -6.03 22.61 -19.94
C SER A 447 -6.78 23.71 -20.70
N GLU A 448 -7.82 23.39 -21.47
CA GLU A 448 -8.62 24.38 -22.22
C GLU A 448 -9.27 25.43 -21.31
N ILE A 449 -9.62 25.04 -20.08
CA ILE A 449 -10.25 25.94 -19.11
C ILE A 449 -9.30 26.40 -18.00
N ARG A 450 -7.99 26.14 -18.11
CA ARG A 450 -6.96 26.53 -17.13
C ARG A 450 -7.01 28.03 -16.81
N GLU A 451 -7.09 28.90 -17.81
CA GLU A 451 -7.16 30.36 -17.60
C GLU A 451 -8.38 30.79 -16.80
N ARG A 452 -9.50 30.10 -16.99
CA ARG A 452 -10.70 30.33 -16.21
C ARG A 452 -10.50 29.90 -14.73
N ALA A 453 -9.77 28.82 -14.50
CA ALA A 453 -9.37 28.38 -13.16
C ALA A 453 -8.43 29.40 -12.50
N PHE A 454 -7.45 29.95 -13.23
CA PHE A 454 -6.59 31.03 -12.74
C PHE A 454 -7.38 32.28 -12.38
N GLY A 455 -8.36 32.67 -13.21
CA GLY A 455 -9.29 33.75 -12.89
C GLY A 455 -10.12 33.50 -11.64
N TYR A 456 -10.47 32.24 -11.36
CA TYR A 456 -11.14 31.84 -10.13
C TYR A 456 -10.22 31.95 -8.92
N ILE A 457 -8.97 31.51 -9.02
CA ILE A 457 -7.97 31.65 -7.97
C ILE A 457 -7.74 33.13 -7.63
N ARG A 458 -7.51 33.98 -8.64
CA ARG A 458 -7.27 35.42 -8.44
C ARG A 458 -8.38 36.09 -7.63
N ARG A 459 -9.65 35.78 -7.93
CA ARG A 459 -10.79 36.33 -7.16
C ARG A 459 -10.74 35.99 -5.67
N HIS A 460 -10.22 34.81 -5.32
CA HIS A 460 -10.06 34.42 -3.92
C HIS A 460 -8.83 35.09 -3.28
N LEU A 461 -7.75 35.26 -4.05
CA LEU A 461 -6.57 36.00 -3.60
C LEU A 461 -6.92 37.48 -3.36
N ASP A 462 -7.72 38.10 -4.23
CA ASP A 462 -8.23 39.47 -4.08
C ASP A 462 -9.12 39.62 -2.85
N ALA A 463 -9.83 38.54 -2.48
CA ALA A 463 -10.63 38.50 -1.26
C ALA A 463 -9.80 38.25 0.03
N GLY A 464 -8.47 38.20 -0.08
CA GLY A 464 -7.55 38.00 1.04
C GLY A 464 -7.29 36.55 1.43
N TYR A 465 -7.76 35.58 0.65
CA TYR A 465 -7.47 34.17 0.85
C TYR A 465 -6.16 33.74 0.20
N GLN A 466 -5.72 32.52 0.50
CA GLN A 466 -4.50 31.95 -0.05
C GLN A 466 -4.79 30.69 -0.88
N ALA A 467 -3.86 30.33 -1.75
CA ALA A 467 -3.99 29.16 -2.59
C ALA A 467 -2.68 28.34 -2.67
N TYR A 468 -2.86 27.02 -2.82
CA TYR A 468 -1.80 26.09 -3.20
C TYR A 468 -1.92 25.77 -4.70
N LEU A 469 -0.77 25.68 -5.39
CA LEU A 469 -0.65 25.13 -6.73
C LEU A 469 0.41 24.04 -6.70
N ILE A 470 0.00 22.79 -6.94
CA ILE A 470 0.86 21.62 -6.83
C ILE A 470 1.27 21.14 -8.22
N CYS A 471 2.57 20.97 -8.41
CA CYS A 471 3.16 20.37 -9.61
C CYS A 471 3.66 18.96 -9.29
N PRO A 472 3.53 17.98 -10.20
CA PRO A 472 4.05 16.64 -9.97
C PRO A 472 5.58 16.66 -9.86
N ALA A 473 6.12 16.01 -8.83
CA ALA A 473 7.53 15.65 -8.78
C ALA A 473 7.66 14.26 -9.40
N VAL A 474 8.43 14.10 -10.46
CA VAL A 474 8.72 12.77 -10.99
C VAL A 474 9.79 12.12 -10.11
N GLN A 475 9.43 11.03 -9.45
CA GLN A 475 10.38 10.09 -8.89
C GLN A 475 11.00 9.32 -10.07
N SER A 476 12.14 9.80 -10.58
CA SER A 476 12.98 9.01 -11.47
C SER A 476 14.26 8.70 -10.70
N GLU A 477 14.68 7.45 -10.74
CA GLU A 477 15.96 7.00 -10.17
C GLU A 477 17.17 7.63 -10.92
N GLU A 478 16.95 8.24 -12.06
CA GLU A 478 17.96 8.97 -12.82
C GLU A 478 18.03 10.43 -12.34
N GLU A 479 19.17 10.82 -11.78
CA GLU A 479 19.44 12.17 -11.28
C GLU A 479 19.20 13.27 -12.32
N GLU A 480 19.43 13.00 -13.61
CA GLU A 480 19.20 13.92 -14.72
C GLU A 480 17.72 14.24 -14.96
N ALA A 481 16.84 13.21 -14.89
CA ALA A 481 15.41 13.41 -15.06
C ALA A 481 14.80 14.17 -13.86
N ALA A 482 15.23 13.85 -12.64
CA ALA A 482 14.82 14.59 -11.43
C ALA A 482 15.30 16.06 -11.43
N ALA A 483 16.45 16.35 -12.04
CA ALA A 483 16.97 17.73 -12.22
C ALA A 483 16.16 18.51 -13.26
N ALA A 484 15.79 17.88 -14.38
CA ALA A 484 14.98 18.50 -15.43
C ALA A 484 13.57 18.89 -14.94
N HIS A 485 12.92 18.03 -14.16
CA HIS A 485 11.60 18.33 -13.59
C HIS A 485 11.61 19.39 -12.49
N LEU A 486 12.68 19.44 -11.70
CA LEU A 486 12.85 20.52 -10.73
C LEU A 486 13.00 21.88 -11.45
N LYS A 487 13.79 21.92 -12.52
CA LYS A 487 13.94 23.10 -13.37
C LYS A 487 12.59 23.54 -13.93
N SER A 488 11.77 22.61 -14.39
CA SER A 488 10.41 22.85 -14.86
C SER A 488 9.48 23.45 -13.78
N ALA A 489 9.55 22.98 -12.53
CA ALA A 489 8.73 23.52 -11.44
C ALA A 489 9.16 24.93 -11.02
N VAL A 490 10.46 25.22 -11.06
CA VAL A 490 11.00 26.56 -10.78
C VAL A 490 10.62 27.53 -11.92
N GLU A 491 10.84 27.12 -13.16
CA GLU A 491 10.47 27.90 -14.33
C GLU A 491 8.98 28.22 -14.37
N TYR A 492 8.16 27.24 -14.05
CA TYR A 492 6.70 27.41 -13.97
C TYR A 492 6.28 28.38 -12.84
N ALA A 493 6.92 28.30 -11.67
CA ALA A 493 6.65 29.26 -10.60
C ALA A 493 7.05 30.71 -11.00
N GLU A 494 8.17 30.86 -11.71
CA GLU A 494 8.61 32.13 -12.24
C GLU A 494 7.66 32.68 -13.34
N GLU A 495 7.21 31.81 -14.25
CA GLU A 495 6.22 32.14 -15.27
C GLU A 495 4.92 32.65 -14.64
N LEU A 496 4.42 31.95 -13.62
CA LEU A 496 3.22 32.36 -12.89
C LEU A 496 3.40 33.69 -12.16
N ALA A 497 4.57 33.89 -11.53
CA ALA A 497 4.89 35.12 -10.81
C ALA A 497 5.07 36.34 -11.72
N HIS A 498 5.52 36.16 -12.97
CA HIS A 498 5.65 37.26 -13.96
C HIS A 498 4.41 37.39 -14.85
N GLY A 499 3.58 36.34 -14.92
CA GLY A 499 2.39 36.26 -15.78
C GLY A 499 1.08 36.40 -15.04
N ALA A 500 0.37 35.28 -14.94
CA ALA A 500 -1.01 35.23 -14.45
C ALA A 500 -1.21 35.72 -13.00
N PHE A 501 -0.17 35.67 -12.17
CA PHE A 501 -0.20 36.07 -10.76
C PHE A 501 0.81 37.14 -10.38
N GLY A 502 1.25 37.98 -11.34
CA GLY A 502 2.28 38.99 -11.13
C GLY A 502 1.99 40.08 -10.11
N GLN A 503 0.73 40.23 -9.71
CA GLN A 503 0.31 41.18 -8.66
C GLN A 503 0.31 40.57 -7.25
N TYR A 504 0.60 39.25 -7.12
CA TYR A 504 0.61 38.57 -5.85
C TYR A 504 2.03 38.06 -5.52
N ARG A 505 2.32 37.88 -4.23
CA ARG A 505 3.57 37.26 -3.81
C ARG A 505 3.45 35.74 -3.96
N VAL A 506 4.18 35.23 -4.97
CA VAL A 506 4.25 33.77 -5.23
C VAL A 506 5.45 33.19 -4.50
N GLY A 507 5.23 32.15 -3.69
CA GLY A 507 6.28 31.39 -3.03
C GLY A 507 6.51 30.06 -3.74
N LEU A 508 7.73 29.52 -3.65
CA LEU A 508 8.11 28.21 -4.19
C LEU A 508 8.61 27.29 -3.10
N LEU A 509 8.10 26.04 -3.08
CA LEU A 509 8.49 24.99 -2.12
C LEU A 509 8.76 23.68 -2.84
N HIS A 510 10.00 23.15 -2.72
CA HIS A 510 10.36 21.88 -3.36
C HIS A 510 11.31 21.01 -2.52
N GLY A 511 11.43 19.71 -2.86
CA GLY A 511 12.16 18.71 -2.08
C GLY A 511 13.63 19.02 -1.82
N LYS A 512 14.33 19.60 -2.78
CA LYS A 512 15.79 19.91 -2.70
C LYS A 512 16.14 21.17 -1.89
N MET A 513 15.17 21.94 -1.41
CA MET A 513 15.44 23.08 -0.52
C MET A 513 15.99 22.62 0.83
N ARG A 514 16.90 23.41 1.42
CA ARG A 514 17.40 23.18 2.78
C ARG A 514 16.24 23.30 3.79
N PRO A 515 16.25 22.54 4.89
CA PRO A 515 15.18 22.58 5.89
C PRO A 515 14.81 23.99 6.34
N ALA A 516 15.78 24.81 6.69
CA ALA A 516 15.58 26.20 7.11
C ALA A 516 14.90 27.09 6.06
N GLN A 517 15.16 26.84 4.77
CA GLN A 517 14.50 27.55 3.69
C GLN A 517 13.02 27.13 3.55
N LYS A 518 12.75 25.83 3.67
CA LYS A 518 11.37 25.31 3.67
C LYS A 518 10.56 25.89 4.83
N GLU A 519 11.15 25.94 6.01
CA GLU A 519 10.54 26.51 7.22
C GLU A 519 10.22 27.99 7.00
N LYS A 520 11.15 28.75 6.46
CA LYS A 520 10.95 30.19 6.17
C LYS A 520 9.78 30.42 5.21
N VAL A 521 9.76 29.71 4.07
CA VAL A 521 8.68 29.86 3.07
C VAL A 521 7.32 29.46 3.66
N MET A 522 7.28 28.40 4.44
CA MET A 522 6.04 27.96 5.10
C MET A 522 5.58 28.94 6.18
N ALA A 523 6.50 29.53 6.94
CA ALA A 523 6.18 30.57 7.93
C ALA A 523 5.61 31.83 7.25
N GLU A 524 6.24 32.31 6.16
CA GLU A 524 5.75 33.43 5.36
C GLU A 524 4.37 33.16 4.74
N PHE A 525 4.14 31.92 4.29
CA PHE A 525 2.82 31.51 3.78
C PHE A 525 1.78 31.44 4.91
N ALA A 526 2.12 30.87 6.07
CA ALA A 526 1.22 30.82 7.22
C ALA A 526 0.89 32.22 7.79
N ALA A 527 1.84 33.16 7.69
CA ALA A 527 1.64 34.58 8.07
C ALA A 527 0.81 35.39 7.04
N GLY A 528 0.45 34.79 5.89
CA GLY A 528 -0.29 35.47 4.83
C GLY A 528 0.56 36.39 3.94
N GLU A 529 1.88 36.40 4.13
CA GLU A 529 2.79 37.21 3.30
C GLU A 529 2.89 36.66 1.88
N ILE A 530 2.82 35.36 1.69
CA ILE A 530 2.72 34.66 0.42
C ILE A 530 1.25 34.33 0.16
N GLN A 531 0.68 34.79 -0.97
CA GLN A 531 -0.71 34.54 -1.34
C GLN A 531 -0.87 33.24 -2.15
N LEU A 532 0.09 32.93 -3.04
CA LEU A 532 0.10 31.70 -3.85
C LEU A 532 1.37 30.90 -3.54
N LEU A 533 1.21 29.67 -3.07
CA LEU A 533 2.34 28.75 -2.86
C LEU A 533 2.37 27.70 -3.98
N VAL A 534 3.37 27.80 -4.84
CA VAL A 534 3.68 26.78 -5.84
C VAL A 534 4.57 25.73 -5.19
N ALA A 535 4.19 24.46 -5.27
CA ALA A 535 4.97 23.43 -4.60
C ALA A 535 4.95 22.09 -5.35
N THR A 536 5.97 21.28 -5.08
CA THR A 536 5.96 19.86 -5.41
C THR A 536 5.31 19.05 -4.26
N THR A 537 5.33 17.73 -4.34
CA THR A 537 4.72 16.81 -3.34
C THR A 537 5.16 17.04 -1.87
N VAL A 538 6.14 17.90 -1.63
CA VAL A 538 6.66 18.24 -0.26
C VAL A 538 5.59 18.88 0.64
N VAL A 539 4.51 19.44 0.09
CA VAL A 539 3.38 20.01 0.86
C VAL A 539 2.56 18.93 1.59
N GLU A 540 2.81 17.66 1.34
CA GLU A 540 2.24 16.57 2.16
C GLU A 540 2.61 16.70 3.66
N VAL A 541 3.60 17.52 4.00
CA VAL A 541 4.06 17.77 5.38
C VAL A 541 3.24 18.88 6.04
N GLY A 542 2.30 18.51 6.75
CA GLY A 542 1.59 18.89 7.97
C GLY A 542 1.28 20.32 8.36
N VAL A 543 1.70 21.40 7.69
CA VAL A 543 1.40 22.77 8.17
C VAL A 543 -0.06 23.13 7.90
N ASP A 544 -0.73 23.59 8.95
CA ASP A 544 -2.11 24.04 8.90
C ASP A 544 -2.18 25.54 8.55
N VAL A 545 -2.79 25.86 7.40
CA VAL A 545 -3.02 27.24 6.96
C VAL A 545 -4.53 27.43 6.73
N PRO A 546 -5.30 27.85 7.76
CA PRO A 546 -6.75 27.99 7.66
C PRO A 546 -7.24 28.92 6.57
N ASN A 547 -6.42 29.94 6.20
CA ASN A 547 -6.72 30.91 5.16
C ASN A 547 -6.52 30.39 3.72
N ALA A 548 -5.91 29.21 3.56
CA ALA A 548 -5.74 28.58 2.24
C ALA A 548 -7.04 27.84 1.85
N VAL A 549 -7.79 28.40 0.91
CA VAL A 549 -9.11 27.90 0.49
C VAL A 549 -9.10 27.21 -0.88
N ILE A 550 -8.02 27.35 -1.65
CA ILE A 550 -7.89 26.71 -2.96
C ILE A 550 -6.67 25.81 -3.01
N MET A 551 -6.87 24.59 -3.52
CA MET A 551 -5.84 23.64 -3.91
C MET A 551 -6.00 23.37 -5.40
N MET A 552 -5.01 23.74 -6.23
CA MET A 552 -4.94 23.35 -7.64
C MET A 552 -3.82 22.36 -7.84
N ILE A 553 -4.09 21.25 -8.55
CA ILE A 553 -3.11 20.20 -8.80
C ILE A 553 -2.97 20.00 -10.31
N GLU A 554 -1.80 20.29 -10.82
CA GLU A 554 -1.41 20.11 -12.21
C GLU A 554 -1.08 18.65 -12.51
N ASN A 555 -1.45 18.17 -13.70
CA ASN A 555 -1.23 16.79 -14.15
C ASN A 555 -1.67 15.77 -13.07
N ALA A 556 -2.90 15.90 -12.60
CA ALA A 556 -3.43 15.12 -11.48
C ALA A 556 -3.39 13.60 -11.72
N GLU A 557 -3.35 13.15 -12.98
CA GLU A 557 -3.21 11.75 -13.37
C GLU A 557 -1.91 11.10 -12.90
N ARG A 558 -0.88 11.90 -12.60
CA ARG A 558 0.42 11.42 -12.12
C ARG A 558 0.46 11.12 -10.63
N PHE A 559 -0.57 11.50 -9.90
CA PHE A 559 -0.68 11.28 -8.44
C PHE A 559 -1.55 10.07 -8.12
N GLY A 560 -1.27 9.41 -7.01
CA GLY A 560 -2.18 8.44 -6.42
C GLY A 560 -3.42 9.08 -5.79
N LEU A 561 -4.51 8.34 -5.72
CA LEU A 561 -5.74 8.83 -5.09
C LEU A 561 -5.51 9.21 -3.63
N SER A 562 -4.77 8.40 -2.88
CA SER A 562 -4.42 8.67 -1.48
C SER A 562 -3.58 9.95 -1.33
N GLN A 563 -2.63 10.21 -2.26
CA GLN A 563 -1.85 11.45 -2.28
C GLN A 563 -2.73 12.67 -2.59
N LEU A 564 -3.58 12.56 -3.63
CA LEU A 564 -4.53 13.63 -3.98
C LEU A 564 -5.48 13.94 -2.83
N HIS A 565 -5.93 12.92 -2.11
CA HIS A 565 -6.77 13.08 -0.93
C HIS A 565 -6.05 13.82 0.21
N GLN A 566 -4.79 13.46 0.49
CA GLN A 566 -3.96 14.15 1.49
C GLN A 566 -3.71 15.61 1.12
N LEU A 567 -3.41 15.90 -0.17
CA LEU A 567 -3.26 17.27 -0.67
C LEU A 567 -4.58 18.05 -0.53
N ARG A 568 -5.71 17.46 -0.94
CA ARG A 568 -7.03 18.06 -0.75
C ARG A 568 -7.30 18.41 0.72
N GLY A 569 -6.87 17.55 1.64
CA GLY A 569 -7.02 17.76 3.10
C GLY A 569 -6.22 18.94 3.66
N ARG A 570 -5.32 19.56 2.86
CA ARG A 570 -4.58 20.78 3.26
C ARG A 570 -5.42 22.04 3.19
N VAL A 571 -6.54 22.00 2.50
CA VAL A 571 -7.55 23.06 2.47
C VAL A 571 -8.81 22.58 3.19
N GLY A 572 -9.78 23.47 3.44
CA GLY A 572 -11.02 23.11 4.15
C GLY A 572 -10.86 23.06 5.67
N ARG A 573 -9.93 23.84 6.23
CA ARG A 573 -9.69 23.93 7.67
C ARG A 573 -10.25 25.20 8.30
N GLY A 574 -10.70 26.15 7.46
CA GLY A 574 -11.41 27.36 7.85
C GLY A 574 -12.93 27.20 7.77
N GLN A 575 -13.64 28.29 8.05
CA GLN A 575 -15.10 28.37 7.94
C GLN A 575 -15.61 28.61 6.51
N VAL A 576 -14.71 28.97 5.59
CA VAL A 576 -15.02 29.29 4.18
C VAL A 576 -14.97 28.03 3.33
N GLN A 577 -15.90 27.95 2.37
CA GLN A 577 -15.94 26.86 1.40
C GLN A 577 -14.63 26.77 0.64
N SER A 578 -13.96 25.62 0.72
CA SER A 578 -12.72 25.37 0.02
C SER A 578 -12.92 24.54 -1.23
N HIS A 579 -12.00 24.72 -2.18
CA HIS A 579 -12.07 24.13 -3.51
C HIS A 579 -10.77 23.40 -3.87
N CYS A 580 -10.91 22.21 -4.47
CA CYS A 580 -9.81 21.43 -5.04
C CYS A 580 -10.02 21.32 -6.54
N ILE A 581 -9.04 21.74 -7.33
CA ILE A 581 -9.09 21.75 -8.79
C ILE A 581 -8.03 20.77 -9.29
N LEU A 582 -8.48 19.66 -9.89
CA LEU A 582 -7.62 18.66 -10.52
C LEU A 582 -7.53 18.96 -12.01
N LEU A 583 -6.34 19.26 -12.52
CA LEU A 583 -6.12 19.46 -13.93
C LEU A 583 -5.52 18.20 -14.53
N SER A 584 -6.13 17.69 -15.59
CA SER A 584 -5.66 16.49 -16.31
C SER A 584 -6.14 16.53 -17.75
N ASP A 585 -5.21 16.31 -18.68
CA ASP A 585 -5.47 16.19 -20.12
C ASP A 585 -5.46 14.74 -20.60
N THR A 586 -5.54 13.76 -19.68
CA THR A 586 -5.53 12.35 -20.05
C THR A 586 -6.77 11.95 -20.83
N ASP A 587 -6.58 11.22 -21.94
CA ASP A 587 -7.66 10.59 -22.72
C ASP A 587 -7.99 9.18 -22.23
N ASN A 588 -7.19 8.63 -21.30
CA ASN A 588 -7.43 7.29 -20.75
C ASN A 588 -8.70 7.27 -19.87
N PRO A 589 -9.73 6.51 -20.27
CA PRO A 589 -11.01 6.46 -19.56
C PRO A 589 -10.86 5.97 -18.11
N GLU A 590 -10.01 4.97 -17.85
CA GLU A 590 -9.78 4.41 -16.52
C GLU A 590 -9.17 5.46 -15.59
N THR A 591 -8.19 6.22 -16.10
CA THR A 591 -7.55 7.31 -15.33
C THR A 591 -8.54 8.44 -15.03
N ARG A 592 -9.40 8.81 -15.99
CA ARG A 592 -10.46 9.81 -15.77
C ARG A 592 -11.47 9.34 -14.73
N GLU A 593 -11.88 8.07 -14.78
CA GLU A 593 -12.82 7.52 -13.79
C GLU A 593 -12.19 7.51 -12.40
N ARG A 594 -10.91 7.14 -12.30
CA ARG A 594 -10.13 7.23 -11.06
C ARG A 594 -10.17 8.65 -10.44
N LEU A 595 -9.89 9.68 -11.23
CA LEU A 595 -9.92 11.06 -10.75
C LEU A 595 -11.34 11.52 -10.34
N ARG A 596 -12.38 11.02 -11.01
CA ARG A 596 -13.78 11.31 -10.67
C ARG A 596 -14.18 10.80 -9.28
N VAL A 597 -13.55 9.75 -8.78
CA VAL A 597 -13.77 9.26 -7.40
C VAL A 597 -13.58 10.40 -6.40
N LEU A 598 -12.51 11.20 -6.55
CA LEU A 598 -12.26 12.36 -5.68
C LEU A 598 -13.31 13.48 -5.81
N CYS A 599 -13.95 13.59 -6.98
CA CYS A 599 -15.03 14.55 -7.18
C CYS A 599 -16.35 14.09 -6.53
N SER A 600 -16.55 12.77 -6.39
CA SER A 600 -17.79 12.17 -5.93
C SER A 600 -17.88 12.02 -4.40
N THR A 601 -16.73 11.90 -3.71
CA THR A 601 -16.70 11.67 -2.26
C THR A 601 -15.59 12.45 -1.56
N ASN A 602 -15.87 12.84 -0.30
CA ASN A 602 -14.88 13.40 0.62
C ASN A 602 -14.40 12.35 1.65
N ASP A 603 -15.00 11.17 1.68
CA ASP A 603 -14.65 10.08 2.59
C ASP A 603 -13.33 9.44 2.19
N GLY A 604 -12.29 9.66 3.01
CA GLY A 604 -10.95 9.15 2.75
C GLY A 604 -10.87 7.62 2.77
N PHE A 605 -11.71 6.92 3.55
CA PHE A 605 -11.73 5.46 3.57
C PHE A 605 -12.26 4.88 2.25
N LYS A 606 -13.32 5.48 1.70
CA LYS A 606 -13.84 5.09 0.37
C LYS A 606 -12.84 5.35 -0.74
N ILE A 607 -12.13 6.48 -0.68
CA ILE A 607 -11.06 6.82 -1.64
C ILE A 607 -9.93 5.79 -1.56
N ALA A 608 -9.53 5.41 -0.35
CA ALA A 608 -8.49 4.40 -0.15
C ALA A 608 -8.91 3.01 -0.62
N GLU A 609 -10.18 2.62 -0.46
CA GLU A 609 -10.72 1.37 -1.00
C GLU A 609 -10.68 1.36 -2.54
N GLU A 610 -11.01 2.47 -3.18
CA GLU A 610 -10.94 2.59 -4.64
C GLU A 610 -9.50 2.64 -5.16
N ASP A 611 -8.58 3.33 -4.45
CA ASP A 611 -7.14 3.34 -4.77
C ASP A 611 -6.56 1.92 -4.71
N LEU A 612 -6.93 1.15 -3.67
CA LEU A 612 -6.50 -0.22 -3.49
C LEU A 612 -7.03 -1.16 -4.59
N LYS A 613 -8.30 -1.03 -4.99
CA LYS A 613 -8.90 -1.82 -6.07
C LYS A 613 -8.19 -1.60 -7.41
N GLN A 614 -7.74 -0.38 -7.69
CA GLN A 614 -7.19 -0.01 -9.00
C GLN A 614 -5.69 -0.29 -9.12
N ARG A 615 -4.92 -0.11 -8.05
CA ARG A 615 -3.45 -0.27 -8.05
C ARG A 615 -2.99 -1.65 -7.63
N GLY A 616 -3.82 -2.38 -6.89
CA GLY A 616 -3.38 -3.57 -6.17
C GLY A 616 -2.51 -3.25 -4.94
N PRO A 617 -2.26 -4.24 -4.09
CA PRO A 617 -1.53 -4.05 -2.82
C PRO A 617 -0.05 -3.75 -3.00
N GLY A 618 0.59 -4.19 -4.09
CA GLY A 618 2.02 -4.05 -4.31
C GLY A 618 2.50 -2.60 -4.32
N ASP A 619 1.81 -1.73 -5.04
CA ASP A 619 2.13 -0.29 -5.12
C ASP A 619 1.75 0.49 -3.86
N PHE A 620 0.80 -0.03 -3.06
CA PHE A 620 0.35 0.61 -1.83
C PHE A 620 1.39 0.49 -0.70
N PHE A 621 2.15 -0.62 -0.68
CA PHE A 621 3.16 -0.87 0.35
C PHE A 621 4.52 -0.27 0.04
N GLY A 622 4.79 0.16 -1.21
CA GLY A 622 6.12 0.56 -1.68
C GLY A 622 7.12 -0.60 -1.59
N GLU A 623 8.15 -0.60 -2.38
CA GLU A 623 9.14 -1.69 -2.48
C GLU A 623 9.90 -2.03 -1.17
N ARG A 624 9.64 -1.34 -0.03
CA ARG A 624 10.45 -1.49 1.20
C ARG A 624 9.71 -1.26 2.53
N GLN A 625 8.47 -1.69 2.71
CA GLN A 625 7.98 -1.83 4.08
C GLN A 625 8.49 -3.17 4.67
N HIS A 626 9.66 -3.12 5.29
CA HIS A 626 10.24 -4.22 6.06
C HIS A 626 9.31 -4.54 7.24
N GLY A 627 8.76 -5.75 7.26
CA GLY A 627 7.96 -6.27 8.38
C GLY A 627 6.74 -7.09 8.02
N LEU A 628 6.21 -6.99 6.79
CA LEU A 628 5.18 -7.91 6.30
C LEU A 628 5.84 -8.98 5.43
N PRO A 629 5.44 -10.24 5.57
CA PRO A 629 5.88 -11.28 4.65
C PRO A 629 5.28 -11.04 3.27
N GLU A 630 6.03 -11.32 2.23
CA GLU A 630 5.53 -11.30 0.85
C GLU A 630 4.41 -12.33 0.70
N LEU A 631 3.22 -11.87 0.31
CA LEU A 631 2.10 -12.73 0.01
C LEU A 631 2.29 -13.34 -1.39
N LYS A 632 2.21 -14.67 -1.46
CA LYS A 632 2.47 -15.42 -2.70
C LYS A 632 1.24 -15.56 -3.59
N VAL A 633 0.05 -15.63 -2.96
CA VAL A 633 -1.22 -15.95 -3.62
C VAL A 633 -2.28 -14.88 -3.38
N ALA A 634 -2.38 -14.41 -2.14
CA ALA A 634 -3.41 -13.48 -1.72
C ALA A 634 -3.19 -12.07 -2.27
N ASP A 635 -4.25 -11.49 -2.80
CA ASP A 635 -4.35 -10.09 -3.14
C ASP A 635 -5.27 -9.42 -2.10
N LEU A 636 -4.67 -8.59 -1.23
CA LEU A 636 -5.39 -7.98 -0.11
C LEU A 636 -6.56 -7.07 -0.53
N ALA A 637 -6.51 -6.55 -1.75
CA ALA A 637 -7.59 -5.75 -2.31
C ALA A 637 -8.75 -6.63 -2.80
N ALA A 638 -8.42 -7.59 -3.67
CA ALA A 638 -9.40 -8.48 -4.28
C ALA A 638 -9.98 -9.46 -3.25
N ASP A 639 -9.16 -9.93 -2.30
CA ASP A 639 -9.50 -10.99 -1.35
C ASP A 639 -10.01 -10.47 0.02
N SER A 640 -10.43 -9.20 0.11
CA SER A 640 -10.88 -8.57 1.36
C SER A 640 -12.00 -9.33 2.09
N ARG A 641 -12.92 -9.98 1.35
CA ARG A 641 -13.97 -10.84 1.93
C ARG A 641 -13.40 -12.12 2.54
N LEU A 642 -12.40 -12.74 1.89
CA LEU A 642 -11.72 -13.91 2.43
C LEU A 642 -10.94 -13.56 3.70
N LEU A 643 -10.32 -12.39 3.72
CA LEU A 643 -9.63 -11.88 4.90
C LEU A 643 -10.56 -11.76 6.12
N GLN A 644 -11.76 -11.21 5.95
CA GLN A 644 -12.74 -11.15 7.04
C GLN A 644 -13.13 -12.55 7.56
N LYS A 645 -13.31 -13.51 6.63
CA LYS A 645 -13.58 -14.90 6.99
C LYS A 645 -12.41 -15.54 7.77
N THR A 646 -11.17 -15.27 7.35
CA THR A 646 -9.99 -15.80 8.05
C THR A 646 -9.79 -15.20 9.43
N GLN A 647 -10.16 -13.94 9.64
CA GLN A 647 -10.14 -13.31 10.97
C GLN A 647 -11.11 -13.99 11.93
N GLN A 648 -12.33 -14.25 11.47
CA GLN A 648 -13.31 -14.98 12.26
C GLN A 648 -12.83 -16.42 12.54
N ALA A 649 -12.35 -17.12 11.51
CA ALA A 649 -11.83 -18.48 11.63
C ALA A 649 -10.63 -18.57 12.60
N ALA A 650 -9.70 -17.62 12.54
CA ALA A 650 -8.57 -17.54 13.46
C ALA A 650 -9.02 -17.32 14.91
N GLY A 651 -9.99 -16.42 15.14
CA GLY A 651 -10.56 -16.18 16.46
C GLY A 651 -11.23 -17.44 17.05
N GLU A 652 -12.07 -18.11 16.28
CA GLU A 652 -12.73 -19.35 16.67
C GLU A 652 -11.72 -20.49 16.95
N LEU A 653 -10.69 -20.59 16.11
CA LEU A 653 -9.66 -21.61 16.23
C LEU A 653 -8.80 -21.40 17.48
N LEU A 654 -8.28 -20.19 17.68
CA LEU A 654 -7.43 -19.86 18.83
C LEU A 654 -8.18 -19.87 20.16
N ALA A 655 -9.50 -19.65 20.16
CA ALA A 655 -10.33 -19.82 21.35
C ALA A 655 -10.44 -21.29 21.80
N ARG A 656 -10.37 -22.25 20.84
CA ARG A 656 -10.45 -23.70 21.12
C ARG A 656 -9.08 -24.35 21.33
N ASP A 657 -8.08 -23.91 20.54
CA ASP A 657 -6.73 -24.46 20.52
C ASP A 657 -5.70 -23.31 20.39
N PRO A 658 -5.37 -22.62 21.50
CA PRO A 658 -4.49 -21.43 21.48
C PRO A 658 -3.09 -21.73 20.94
N GLN A 659 -2.57 -22.94 21.15
CA GLN A 659 -1.23 -23.35 20.72
C GLN A 659 -1.21 -24.08 19.38
N LEU A 660 -2.38 -24.38 18.79
CA LEU A 660 -2.55 -25.20 17.59
C LEU A 660 -1.97 -26.61 17.75
N ASP A 661 -2.08 -27.19 18.94
CA ASP A 661 -1.56 -28.52 19.24
C ASP A 661 -2.27 -29.61 18.43
N THR A 662 -3.55 -29.40 18.10
CA THR A 662 -4.36 -30.33 17.28
C THR A 662 -4.08 -30.17 15.78
N LEU A 663 -3.35 -29.12 15.36
CA LEU A 663 -3.09 -28.76 13.95
C LEU A 663 -1.60 -28.55 13.70
N PRO A 664 -0.76 -29.59 13.83
CA PRO A 664 0.70 -29.44 13.77
C PRO A 664 1.24 -28.94 12.41
N ALA A 665 0.53 -29.20 11.31
CA ALA A 665 0.90 -28.68 9.99
C ALA A 665 0.66 -27.17 9.89
N LEU A 666 -0.42 -26.66 10.42
CA LEU A 666 -0.73 -25.24 10.51
C LEU A 666 0.23 -24.53 11.47
N SER A 667 0.47 -25.11 12.66
CA SER A 667 1.40 -24.56 13.66
C SER A 667 2.78 -24.35 13.06
N ARG A 668 3.35 -25.34 12.38
CA ARG A 668 4.66 -25.22 11.71
C ARG A 668 4.71 -24.12 10.64
N ARG A 669 3.62 -23.89 9.91
CA ARG A 669 3.54 -22.79 8.93
C ARG A 669 3.50 -21.43 9.62
N VAL A 670 2.72 -21.31 10.66
CA VAL A 670 2.65 -20.09 11.49
C VAL A 670 4.00 -19.77 12.10
N ASP A 671 4.70 -20.75 12.70
CA ASP A 671 6.00 -20.53 13.33
C ASP A 671 7.07 -20.09 12.33
N ARG A 672 7.08 -20.66 11.12
CA ARG A 672 7.98 -20.22 10.03
C ARG A 672 7.68 -18.78 9.58
N LEU A 673 6.41 -18.45 9.48
CA LEU A 673 6.00 -17.10 9.09
C LEU A 673 6.41 -16.09 10.18
N MET A 674 6.19 -16.42 11.45
CA MET A 674 6.63 -15.60 12.59
C MET A 674 8.15 -15.41 12.61
N ALA A 675 8.93 -16.43 12.34
CA ALA A 675 10.40 -16.32 12.28
C ALA A 675 10.85 -15.34 11.17
N LYS A 676 10.19 -15.33 10.00
CA LYS A 676 10.46 -14.37 8.91
C LYS A 676 10.05 -12.93 9.27
N MET A 677 9.01 -12.75 10.09
CA MET A 677 8.52 -11.43 10.53
C MET A 677 9.36 -10.84 11.68
N SER A 678 10.10 -11.67 12.41
CA SER A 678 10.92 -11.26 13.55
C SER A 678 12.32 -10.79 13.15
N LEU A 679 12.71 -11.00 11.90
CA LEU A 679 13.96 -10.54 11.28
C LEU A 679 13.76 -9.21 10.54
#